data_302cc5298f6cc790b4113202fb150961
#
_entry.id   302cc5298f6cc790b4113202fb150961
#
_cell.length_a   1.000
_cell.length_b   1.000
_cell.length_c   1.000
_cell.angle_alpha   90.00
_cell.angle_beta   90.00
_cell.angle_gamma   90.00
#
_symmetry.space_group_name_H-M   'P 1'
#
loop_
_entity.id
_entity.type
_entity.pdbx_description
1 polymer ?
#
loop_
_entity_poly.entity_id
_entity_poly.type
_entity_poly.pdbx_seq_one_letter_code
_entity_poly.pdbx_strand_id
1 'polypeptide(L)'
;MNQPLSATGGQRNYALVLSTLAFTLCFAVWTIFSIIGIQIKEDFNLTDTQLGLLMATPVLTGSISRMFLGIWTDRLGGRKVFAILMLLTSACVYLLTFANSYIMLLIAALGVGLAGGSFIVGVTYTASWFNDVKEKQGTALGIFGAGNVGSAVTNFGAPFLLIALGWQGTAQIYATVLAIAGVAFFVLAKEDPLKNDRAAKQQQGFWEQLSPLGDLRVWRFSLYYFFVFGAFVALALWLPHYLIGVYGLDVKTAGMIAALYTIPASLFRILGGWMSDKYGARRVMYWTFIASIICTFLLSYPSTEYAVKGINQTYNFHFEVTLVGFVFLTFVLGFFMSLGKAAVFKHIPVYYPKSVGAVGGVVGMIGGLGGFLLPLTFGMLNDVIGVWQSSFMLLFVIAAVSLLWMNAAIVKAERVEYKDDREERDLPELSTPNSMVLDDWRPEDKTFWEKTGKRIATRNLWISIPNLFLAFAVWTIWSILVVKMPALGFPYSQNELFWLAALPALSGATLRIFYSFMVPIFGGRRWTAISTASLLLPCIWIGFAVQDTDTSYMVMLILALLCGFGGGNFSSSMSNISFFYPQKEKGGALGMNAGLGNLGVSGMQLLAPLVIAASVFGGMGGDPLVIQEGANAGQEVWLQNAAFLWVPLIVIGSVAAWFGMNDISSAKASFSDQAVIFKRSHNWIMCILYLGTFGSFIGFAAGFPLLSGMLFPEVDPTAYAFLGPLVGALARPVGGIVADKLGGARVTFWNFLLMIAGVAGVMYFLPIAGTEGNFWGFFAAFMVLFIATGIGNGSTFRMVPVIFLNQRKRELGDTDEAIKQGNKESAAVIGFISAFAAYGGFFIPKAYGSSISLTGSVSAALVSFIVFYAICSVITWWFYSRKNAPDPC
;
A
#
# COMPACT_ATOMS: atom_id res chain seq x y z
N MET A 1 -47.78 22.10 21.90
CA MET A 1 -46.78 21.86 20.87
C MET A 1 -46.44 23.19 20.20
N ASN A 2 -45.41 23.89 20.70
CA ASN A 2 -44.96 25.11 20.05
C ASN A 2 -44.19 24.72 18.77
N GLN A 3 -44.72 25.13 17.62
CA GLN A 3 -43.91 25.03 16.36
C GLN A 3 -42.59 25.78 16.55
N PRO A 4 -41.45 25.20 16.20
CA PRO A 4 -40.21 25.93 16.28
C PRO A 4 -40.30 27.14 15.36
N LEU A 5 -40.02 28.33 15.91
CA LEU A 5 -39.96 29.58 15.17
C LEU A 5 -38.99 29.40 14.01
N SER A 6 -39.48 29.42 12.77
CA SER A 6 -38.63 29.31 11.59
C SER A 6 -37.66 30.50 11.58
N ALA A 7 -36.37 30.20 11.62
CA ALA A 7 -35.35 31.25 11.59
C ALA A 7 -35.44 32.05 10.29
N THR A 8 -35.33 33.38 10.37
CA THR A 8 -35.33 34.23 9.17
C THR A 8 -34.03 34.02 8.35
N GLY A 9 -34.06 34.25 7.03
CA GLY A 9 -32.88 34.13 6.16
C GLY A 9 -31.71 34.99 6.64
N GLY A 10 -31.98 36.20 7.15
CA GLY A 10 -30.96 37.07 7.72
C GLY A 10 -30.28 36.49 8.95
N GLN A 11 -31.04 35.85 9.86
CA GLN A 11 -30.47 35.21 11.04
C GLN A 11 -29.59 34.03 10.71
N ARG A 12 -29.98 33.23 9.73
CA ARG A 12 -29.17 32.09 9.23
C ARG A 12 -27.85 32.54 8.64
N ASN A 13 -27.87 33.55 7.75
CA ASN A 13 -26.65 34.09 7.13
C ASN A 13 -25.75 34.73 8.19
N TYR A 14 -26.29 35.43 9.17
CA TYR A 14 -25.54 36.00 10.27
C TYR A 14 -24.81 34.94 11.11
N ALA A 15 -25.53 33.86 11.48
CA ALA A 15 -24.91 32.74 12.21
C ALA A 15 -23.83 32.03 11.39
N LEU A 16 -24.06 31.86 10.09
CA LEU A 16 -23.10 31.28 9.16
C LEU A 16 -21.82 32.13 9.06
N VAL A 17 -21.93 33.43 8.88
CA VAL A 17 -20.78 34.34 8.79
C VAL A 17 -19.96 34.30 10.08
N LEU A 18 -20.62 34.46 11.24
CA LEU A 18 -19.94 34.46 12.54
C LEU A 18 -19.25 33.14 12.82
N SER A 19 -19.90 32.01 12.57
CA SER A 19 -19.30 30.69 12.78
C SER A 19 -18.14 30.43 11.83
N THR A 20 -18.23 30.89 10.56
CA THR A 20 -17.15 30.77 9.58
C THR A 20 -15.94 31.59 10.00
N LEU A 21 -16.13 32.85 10.44
CA LEU A 21 -15.04 33.70 10.92
C LEU A 21 -14.36 33.11 12.17
N ALA A 22 -15.15 32.66 13.13
CA ALA A 22 -14.61 32.02 14.33
C ALA A 22 -13.81 30.75 14.00
N PHE A 23 -14.31 29.92 13.06
CA PHE A 23 -13.60 28.74 12.60
C PHE A 23 -12.31 29.11 11.84
N THR A 24 -12.32 30.16 11.03
CA THR A 24 -11.13 30.64 10.32
C THR A 24 -10.03 31.04 11.31
N LEU A 25 -10.37 31.77 12.36
CA LEU A 25 -9.39 32.17 13.39
C LEU A 25 -8.87 30.97 14.19
N CYS A 26 -9.75 30.05 14.58
CA CYS A 26 -9.33 28.80 15.23
C CYS A 26 -8.39 27.97 14.33
N PHE A 27 -8.70 27.91 13.04
CA PHE A 27 -7.87 27.17 12.09
C PHE A 27 -6.51 27.84 11.86
N ALA A 28 -6.45 29.16 11.85
CA ALA A 28 -5.20 29.92 11.80
C ALA A 28 -4.31 29.61 13.01
N VAL A 29 -4.89 29.62 14.21
CA VAL A 29 -4.16 29.27 15.45
C VAL A 29 -3.71 27.80 15.42
N TRP A 30 -4.57 26.91 14.94
CA TRP A 30 -4.27 25.48 14.88
C TRP A 30 -3.04 25.15 14.03
N THR A 31 -2.80 25.94 12.99
CA THR A 31 -1.67 25.75 12.07
C THR A 31 -0.48 26.68 12.35
N ILE A 32 -0.44 27.35 13.51
CA ILE A 32 0.60 28.35 13.82
C ILE A 32 2.04 27.81 13.73
N PHE A 33 2.24 26.53 14.10
CA PHE A 33 3.55 25.88 14.05
C PHE A 33 4.14 25.71 12.65
N SER A 34 3.35 25.90 11.59
CA SER A 34 3.88 25.91 10.22
C SER A 34 4.93 27.01 10.01
N ILE A 35 4.82 28.10 10.73
CA ILE A 35 5.71 29.27 10.62
C ILE A 35 6.57 29.42 11.87
N ILE A 36 5.99 29.51 13.08
CA ILE A 36 6.80 29.67 14.30
C ILE A 36 7.68 28.44 14.56
N GLY A 37 7.27 27.25 14.12
CA GLY A 37 8.04 26.01 14.28
C GLY A 37 9.40 26.07 13.60
N ILE A 38 9.55 26.87 12.54
CA ILE A 38 10.83 27.03 11.83
C ILE A 38 11.87 27.70 12.74
N GLN A 39 11.53 28.81 13.37
CA GLN A 39 12.43 29.49 14.33
C GLN A 39 12.62 28.65 15.60
N ILE A 40 11.57 28.00 16.10
CA ILE A 40 11.68 27.07 17.25
C ILE A 40 12.65 25.93 16.93
N LYS A 41 12.66 25.40 15.70
CA LYS A 41 13.62 24.37 15.28
C LYS A 41 15.05 24.84 15.42
N GLU A 42 15.34 26.06 15.00
CA GLU A 42 16.68 26.68 15.11
C GLU A 42 17.05 26.94 16.58
N ASP A 43 16.16 27.58 17.36
CA ASP A 43 16.39 27.95 18.75
C ASP A 43 16.63 26.73 19.69
N PHE A 44 15.94 25.61 19.40
CA PHE A 44 16.04 24.39 20.21
C PHE A 44 16.85 23.26 19.56
N ASN A 45 17.47 23.50 18.39
CA ASN A 45 18.23 22.51 17.60
C ASN A 45 17.45 21.20 17.36
N LEU A 46 16.21 21.31 16.90
CA LEU A 46 15.34 20.15 16.68
C LEU A 46 15.67 19.42 15.37
N THR A 47 15.57 18.09 15.37
CA THR A 47 15.58 17.29 14.14
C THR A 47 14.29 17.52 13.34
N ASP A 48 14.25 17.10 12.08
CA ASP A 48 13.03 17.17 11.25
C ASP A 48 11.91 16.30 11.82
N THR A 49 12.25 15.15 12.40
CA THR A 49 11.29 14.30 13.16
C THR A 49 10.69 15.04 14.34
N GLN A 50 11.51 15.73 15.15
CA GLN A 50 11.02 16.48 16.30
C GLN A 50 10.17 17.68 15.88
N LEU A 51 10.56 18.39 14.82
CA LEU A 51 9.75 19.45 14.23
C LEU A 51 8.42 18.91 13.71
N GLY A 52 8.45 17.80 12.98
CA GLY A 52 7.25 17.12 12.48
C GLY A 52 6.30 16.72 13.61
N LEU A 53 6.83 16.19 14.72
CA LEU A 53 6.04 15.85 15.91
C LEU A 53 5.43 17.10 16.56
N LEU A 54 6.20 18.20 16.68
CA LEU A 54 5.71 19.47 17.24
C LEU A 54 4.56 20.04 16.40
N MET A 55 4.71 20.09 15.08
CA MET A 55 3.68 20.53 14.14
C MET A 55 2.42 19.64 14.18
N ALA A 56 2.63 18.35 14.38
CA ALA A 56 1.57 17.35 14.40
C ALA A 56 0.79 17.32 15.71
N THR A 57 1.41 17.63 16.83
CA THR A 57 0.81 17.52 18.17
C THR A 57 -0.51 18.26 18.34
N PRO A 58 -0.69 19.52 17.86
CA PRO A 58 -1.99 20.17 17.88
C PRO A 58 -3.07 19.42 17.12
N VAL A 59 -2.68 18.73 16.04
CA VAL A 59 -3.65 18.01 15.21
C VAL A 59 -4.16 16.75 15.91
N LEU A 60 -3.33 16.10 16.72
CA LEU A 60 -3.73 14.97 17.55
C LEU A 60 -4.87 15.36 18.50
N THR A 61 -4.64 16.36 19.34
CA THR A 61 -5.66 16.84 20.29
C THR A 61 -6.89 17.36 19.57
N GLY A 62 -6.70 18.14 18.48
CA GLY A 62 -7.81 18.67 17.69
C GLY A 62 -8.67 17.58 17.05
N SER A 63 -8.10 16.46 16.67
CA SER A 63 -8.84 15.33 16.10
C SER A 63 -9.61 14.56 17.17
N ILE A 64 -8.98 14.24 18.29
CA ILE A 64 -9.60 13.49 19.39
C ILE A 64 -10.69 14.31 20.08
N SER A 65 -10.44 15.61 20.32
CA SER A 65 -11.39 16.50 21.02
C SER A 65 -12.71 16.68 20.27
N ARG A 66 -12.74 16.49 18.96
CA ARG A 66 -13.97 16.59 18.14
C ARG A 66 -15.11 15.73 18.67
N MET A 67 -14.81 14.56 19.16
CA MET A 67 -15.81 13.63 19.68
C MET A 67 -16.46 14.18 20.96
N PHE A 68 -15.68 14.65 21.91
CA PHE A 68 -16.18 15.21 23.16
C PHE A 68 -16.90 16.56 22.92
N LEU A 69 -16.32 17.42 22.09
CA LEU A 69 -16.87 18.73 21.77
C LEU A 69 -18.18 18.63 20.99
N GLY A 70 -18.37 17.61 20.15
CA GLY A 70 -19.63 17.31 19.51
C GLY A 70 -20.73 17.04 20.53
N ILE A 71 -20.48 16.19 21.54
CA ILE A 71 -21.39 15.86 22.61
C ILE A 71 -21.71 17.09 23.46
N TRP A 72 -20.71 17.89 23.82
CA TRP A 72 -20.92 19.12 24.60
C TRP A 72 -21.71 20.18 23.82
N THR A 73 -21.49 20.29 22.52
CA THR A 73 -22.23 21.19 21.64
C THR A 73 -23.72 20.84 21.62
N ASP A 74 -24.06 19.56 21.56
CA ASP A 74 -25.43 19.10 21.59
C ASP A 74 -26.10 19.36 22.94
N ARG A 75 -25.36 19.31 24.06
CA ARG A 75 -25.89 19.53 25.42
C ARG A 75 -25.91 21.01 25.82
N LEU A 76 -24.82 21.73 25.58
CA LEU A 76 -24.62 23.10 26.10
C LEU A 76 -24.95 24.19 25.08
N GLY A 77 -25.10 23.80 23.80
CA GLY A 77 -25.31 24.70 22.67
C GLY A 77 -24.01 25.21 22.05
N GLY A 78 -24.03 25.40 20.72
CA GLY A 78 -22.84 25.77 19.96
C GLY A 78 -22.24 27.11 20.35
N ARG A 79 -23.06 28.11 20.71
CA ARG A 79 -22.59 29.44 21.17
C ARG A 79 -21.62 29.35 22.34
N LYS A 80 -22.03 28.66 23.42
CA LYS A 80 -21.23 28.55 24.63
C LYS A 80 -19.97 27.72 24.42
N VAL A 81 -20.11 26.56 23.77
CA VAL A 81 -18.97 25.64 23.57
C VAL A 81 -17.91 26.26 22.66
N PHE A 82 -18.34 26.98 21.60
CA PHE A 82 -17.39 27.63 20.70
C PHE A 82 -16.60 28.76 21.41
N ALA A 83 -17.28 29.61 22.16
CA ALA A 83 -16.65 30.71 22.90
C ALA A 83 -15.67 30.18 23.96
N ILE A 84 -16.07 29.20 24.76
CA ILE A 84 -15.21 28.58 25.78
C ILE A 84 -13.98 27.93 25.11
N LEU A 85 -14.18 27.23 23.99
CA LEU A 85 -13.09 26.62 23.22
C LEU A 85 -12.06 27.66 22.77
N MET A 86 -12.51 28.78 22.20
CA MET A 86 -11.64 29.85 21.75
C MET A 86 -10.83 30.46 22.89
N LEU A 87 -11.45 30.70 24.03
CA LEU A 87 -10.80 31.28 25.22
C LEU A 87 -9.78 30.31 25.84
N LEU A 88 -10.14 29.04 25.98
CA LEU A 88 -9.19 28.01 26.46
C LEU A 88 -7.99 27.84 25.53
N THR A 89 -8.25 27.78 24.21
CA THR A 89 -7.15 27.70 23.24
C THR A 89 -6.25 28.93 23.32
N SER A 90 -6.83 30.14 23.42
CA SER A 90 -6.08 31.37 23.57
C SER A 90 -5.16 31.33 24.79
N ALA A 91 -5.66 30.86 25.93
CA ALA A 91 -4.82 30.68 27.14
C ALA A 91 -3.66 29.71 26.90
N CYS A 92 -3.90 28.60 26.20
CA CYS A 92 -2.85 27.63 25.88
C CYS A 92 -1.78 28.20 24.93
N VAL A 93 -2.20 28.99 23.92
CA VAL A 93 -1.29 29.66 23.00
C VAL A 93 -0.46 30.71 23.73
N TYR A 94 -1.03 31.41 24.68
CA TYR A 94 -0.29 32.36 25.51
C TYR A 94 0.71 31.63 26.41
N LEU A 95 0.34 30.49 27.04
CA LEU A 95 1.22 29.67 27.85
C LEU A 95 2.38 29.08 27.04
N LEU A 96 2.21 28.83 25.73
CA LEU A 96 3.27 28.37 24.84
C LEU A 96 4.48 29.30 24.88
N THR A 97 4.29 30.61 25.06
CA THR A 97 5.37 31.60 25.03
C THR A 97 6.35 31.49 26.20
N PHE A 98 5.98 30.76 27.26
CA PHE A 98 6.83 30.48 28.43
C PHE A 98 7.59 29.15 28.33
N ALA A 99 7.40 28.40 27.25
CA ALA A 99 8.07 27.11 27.09
C ALA A 99 9.58 27.31 26.89
N ASN A 100 10.38 26.63 27.72
CA ASN A 100 11.84 26.67 27.70
C ASN A 100 12.48 25.29 27.40
N SER A 101 11.66 24.29 27.10
CA SER A 101 12.11 22.95 26.72
C SER A 101 11.19 22.35 25.66
N TYR A 102 11.73 21.38 24.90
CA TYR A 102 10.95 20.68 23.87
C TYR A 102 9.69 20.00 24.43
N ILE A 103 9.79 19.42 25.64
CA ILE A 103 8.64 18.76 26.30
C ILE A 103 7.56 19.81 26.66
N MET A 104 7.94 20.97 27.15
CA MET A 104 6.99 22.06 27.44
C MET A 104 6.30 22.56 26.17
N LEU A 105 7.04 22.66 25.05
CA LEU A 105 6.49 22.99 23.74
C LEU A 105 5.43 21.98 23.32
N LEU A 106 5.70 20.67 23.46
CA LEU A 106 4.74 19.61 23.14
C LEU A 106 3.49 19.67 24.02
N ILE A 107 3.63 19.90 25.34
CA ILE A 107 2.50 20.03 26.26
C ILE A 107 1.64 21.24 25.89
N ALA A 108 2.25 22.38 25.61
CA ALA A 108 1.53 23.57 25.17
C ALA A 108 0.84 23.34 23.80
N ALA A 109 1.52 22.64 22.89
CA ALA A 109 0.99 22.28 21.58
C ALA A 109 -0.28 21.38 21.68
N LEU A 110 -0.34 20.47 22.66
CA LEU A 110 -1.58 19.74 22.95
C LEU A 110 -2.74 20.66 23.29
N GLY A 111 -2.49 21.73 24.08
CA GLY A 111 -3.51 22.74 24.39
C GLY A 111 -3.92 23.58 23.17
N VAL A 112 -2.96 23.97 22.33
CA VAL A 112 -3.24 24.68 21.05
C VAL A 112 -4.13 23.82 20.16
N GLY A 113 -4.01 22.50 20.25
CA GLY A 113 -4.79 21.53 19.49
C GLY A 113 -6.30 21.61 19.72
N LEU A 114 -6.76 22.14 20.83
CA LEU A 114 -8.19 22.32 21.09
C LEU A 114 -8.88 23.16 19.99
N ALA A 115 -8.15 24.09 19.36
CA ALA A 115 -8.64 24.85 18.22
C ALA A 115 -9.19 23.97 17.08
N GLY A 116 -8.61 22.80 16.84
CA GLY A 116 -9.04 21.86 15.79
C GLY A 116 -10.44 21.26 16.05
N GLY A 117 -10.88 21.26 17.31
CA GLY A 117 -12.22 20.84 17.69
C GLY A 117 -13.34 21.82 17.28
N SER A 118 -12.97 23.07 16.95
CA SER A 118 -13.92 24.09 16.48
C SER A 118 -14.71 23.68 15.23
N PHE A 119 -14.14 22.78 14.42
CA PHE A 119 -14.82 22.25 13.23
C PHE A 119 -16.15 21.59 13.56
N ILE A 120 -16.16 20.64 14.50
CA ILE A 120 -17.39 19.90 14.83
C ILE A 120 -18.41 20.81 15.55
N VAL A 121 -17.93 21.70 16.40
CA VAL A 121 -18.78 22.69 17.08
C VAL A 121 -19.49 23.57 16.06
N GLY A 122 -18.76 24.10 15.10
CA GLY A 122 -19.31 24.98 14.09
C GLY A 122 -20.17 24.25 13.05
N VAL A 123 -19.81 23.02 12.65
CA VAL A 123 -20.68 22.19 11.79
C VAL A 123 -22.02 21.96 12.45
N THR A 124 -22.03 21.56 13.71
CA THR A 124 -23.24 21.29 14.48
C THR A 124 -24.09 22.56 14.66
N TYR A 125 -23.45 23.68 15.00
CA TYR A 125 -24.10 25.00 15.17
C TYR A 125 -24.69 25.49 13.84
N THR A 126 -23.92 25.45 12.73
CA THR A 126 -24.40 25.89 11.42
C THR A 126 -25.52 25.00 10.90
N ALA A 127 -25.38 23.66 11.03
CA ALA A 127 -26.41 22.72 10.57
C ALA A 127 -27.77 22.96 11.26
N SER A 128 -27.76 23.34 12.53
CA SER A 128 -29.01 23.62 13.26
C SER A 128 -29.75 24.83 12.73
N TRP A 129 -29.05 25.87 12.29
CA TRP A 129 -29.66 27.07 11.69
C TRP A 129 -30.27 26.82 10.30
N PHE A 130 -29.85 25.77 9.60
CA PHE A 130 -30.33 25.41 8.25
C PHE A 130 -31.17 24.12 8.22
N ASN A 131 -31.61 23.61 9.38
CA ASN A 131 -32.31 22.34 9.47
C ASN A 131 -33.67 22.33 8.77
N ASP A 132 -34.35 23.46 8.74
CA ASP A 132 -35.66 23.68 8.09
C ASP A 132 -35.52 23.96 6.57
N VAL A 133 -34.29 24.19 6.06
CA VAL A 133 -34.01 24.46 4.64
C VAL A 133 -32.90 23.49 4.18
N LYS A 134 -33.24 22.20 4.13
CA LYS A 134 -32.31 21.12 3.80
C LYS A 134 -31.56 21.29 2.47
N GLU A 135 -32.21 21.91 1.50
CA GLU A 135 -31.60 22.17 0.17
C GLU A 135 -30.42 23.15 0.25
N LYS A 136 -30.39 24.06 1.22
CA LYS A 136 -29.31 25.03 1.41
C LYS A 136 -28.30 24.62 2.48
N GLN A 137 -28.59 23.57 3.24
CA GLN A 137 -27.72 23.12 4.32
C GLN A 137 -26.35 22.66 3.83
N GLY A 138 -26.28 21.94 2.71
CA GLY A 138 -25.03 21.51 2.09
C GLY A 138 -24.15 22.69 1.70
N THR A 139 -24.72 23.69 1.04
CA THR A 139 -24.01 24.92 0.66
C THR A 139 -23.52 25.69 1.89
N ALA A 140 -24.36 25.82 2.94
CA ALA A 140 -23.98 26.49 4.19
C ALA A 140 -22.79 25.79 4.89
N LEU A 141 -22.83 24.47 4.96
CA LEU A 141 -21.72 23.67 5.51
C LEU A 141 -20.46 23.75 4.63
N GLY A 142 -20.61 23.90 3.32
CA GLY A 142 -19.50 24.18 2.39
C GLY A 142 -18.84 25.53 2.68
N ILE A 143 -19.65 26.58 2.85
CA ILE A 143 -19.16 27.94 3.20
C ILE A 143 -18.47 27.92 4.57
N PHE A 144 -19.09 27.31 5.57
CA PHE A 144 -18.47 27.14 6.90
C PHE A 144 -17.11 26.41 6.77
N GLY A 145 -17.08 25.31 6.02
CA GLY A 145 -15.86 24.52 5.81
C GLY A 145 -14.75 25.28 5.06
N ALA A 146 -15.06 26.32 4.28
CA ALA A 146 -14.08 27.20 3.66
C ALA A 146 -13.24 27.98 4.69
N GLY A 147 -13.67 28.06 5.96
CA GLY A 147 -12.89 28.60 7.07
C GLY A 147 -11.53 27.93 7.28
N ASN A 148 -11.28 26.75 6.68
CA ASN A 148 -9.93 26.16 6.59
C ASN A 148 -8.91 27.12 5.97
N VAL A 149 -9.33 28.17 5.28
CA VAL A 149 -8.46 29.25 4.76
C VAL A 149 -7.65 29.94 5.87
N GLY A 150 -7.99 29.72 7.16
CA GLY A 150 -7.18 30.16 8.30
C GLY A 150 -5.73 29.68 8.21
N SER A 151 -5.43 28.54 7.62
CA SER A 151 -4.05 28.10 7.37
C SER A 151 -3.31 29.03 6.38
N ALA A 152 -4.03 29.55 5.38
CA ALA A 152 -3.45 30.55 4.46
C ALA A 152 -3.21 31.90 5.16
N VAL A 153 -4.12 32.28 6.07
CA VAL A 153 -3.92 33.47 6.91
C VAL A 153 -2.64 33.35 7.73
N THR A 154 -2.39 32.19 8.33
CA THR A 154 -1.14 31.92 9.06
C THR A 154 0.07 31.92 8.14
N ASN A 155 0.06 31.15 7.06
CA ASN A 155 1.20 31.04 6.17
C ASN A 155 1.55 32.37 5.49
N PHE A 156 0.58 33.21 5.20
CA PHE A 156 0.81 34.55 4.64
C PHE A 156 1.17 35.61 5.70
N GLY A 157 0.43 35.65 6.82
CA GLY A 157 0.53 36.73 7.81
C GLY A 157 1.58 36.50 8.90
N ALA A 158 1.70 35.24 9.40
CA ALA A 158 2.61 34.97 10.51
C ALA A 158 4.09 35.23 10.24
N PRO A 159 4.64 35.05 8.99
CA PRO A 159 6.04 35.40 8.72
C PRO A 159 6.39 36.86 9.00
N PHE A 160 5.49 37.80 8.73
CA PHE A 160 5.71 39.21 9.04
C PHE A 160 5.79 39.46 10.55
N LEU A 161 4.95 38.81 11.34
CA LEU A 161 4.97 38.89 12.79
C LEU A 161 6.23 38.21 13.37
N LEU A 162 6.60 37.06 12.79
CA LEU A 162 7.77 36.29 13.19
C LEU A 162 9.04 37.11 13.05
N ILE A 163 9.21 37.80 11.90
CA ILE A 163 10.37 38.65 11.64
C ILE A 163 10.39 39.87 12.59
N ALA A 164 9.21 40.43 12.87
CA ALA A 164 9.13 41.66 13.69
C ALA A 164 9.22 41.37 15.21
N LEU A 165 8.70 40.27 15.70
CA LEU A 165 8.45 40.02 17.13
C LEU A 165 8.98 38.67 17.64
N GLY A 166 9.55 37.86 16.77
CA GLY A 166 9.95 36.49 17.07
C GLY A 166 8.74 35.56 17.28
N TRP A 167 9.00 34.30 17.55
CA TRP A 167 7.93 33.30 17.68
C TRP A 167 7.05 33.52 18.92
N GLN A 168 7.63 33.97 20.05
CA GLN A 168 6.87 34.30 21.27
C GLN A 168 5.88 35.44 21.03
N GLY A 169 6.34 36.57 20.42
CA GLY A 169 5.52 37.71 20.12
C GLY A 169 4.41 37.38 19.12
N THR A 170 4.72 36.54 18.11
CA THR A 170 3.73 36.02 17.17
C THR A 170 2.65 35.22 17.89
N ALA A 171 3.02 34.29 18.77
CA ALA A 171 2.08 33.51 19.56
C ALA A 171 1.21 34.39 20.48
N GLN A 172 1.76 35.42 21.11
CA GLN A 172 0.99 36.37 21.95
C GLN A 172 -0.07 37.13 21.14
N ILE A 173 0.24 37.58 19.93
CA ILE A 173 -0.73 38.26 19.06
C ILE A 173 -1.86 37.28 18.69
N TYR A 174 -1.52 36.04 18.27
CA TYR A 174 -2.52 35.03 17.94
C TYR A 174 -3.42 34.70 19.14
N ALA A 175 -2.85 34.58 20.35
CA ALA A 175 -3.60 34.37 21.58
C ALA A 175 -4.57 35.54 21.85
N THR A 176 -4.08 36.77 21.75
CA THR A 176 -4.88 37.98 22.02
C THR A 176 -6.06 38.13 21.02
N VAL A 177 -5.78 37.95 19.73
CA VAL A 177 -6.82 38.02 18.69
C VAL A 177 -7.87 36.94 18.91
N LEU A 178 -7.45 35.72 19.25
CA LEU A 178 -8.37 34.60 19.50
C LEU A 178 -9.23 34.86 20.77
N ALA A 179 -8.63 35.44 21.82
CA ALA A 179 -9.40 35.83 23.05
C ALA A 179 -10.46 36.87 22.75
N ILE A 180 -10.10 37.95 22.05
CA ILE A 180 -11.06 39.00 21.65
C ILE A 180 -12.16 38.38 20.77
N ALA A 181 -11.82 37.56 19.82
CA ALA A 181 -12.77 36.88 18.95
C ALA A 181 -13.71 35.94 19.76
N GLY A 182 -13.19 35.23 20.76
CA GLY A 182 -13.96 34.34 21.63
C GLY A 182 -15.01 35.11 22.44
N VAL A 183 -14.63 36.25 23.03
CA VAL A 183 -15.56 37.16 23.74
C VAL A 183 -16.58 37.75 22.77
N ALA A 184 -16.13 38.24 21.62
CA ALA A 184 -17.01 38.78 20.59
C ALA A 184 -18.03 37.76 20.10
N PHE A 185 -17.59 36.52 19.85
CA PHE A 185 -18.47 35.43 19.45
C PHE A 185 -19.54 35.15 20.55
N PHE A 186 -19.12 35.07 21.80
CA PHE A 186 -20.07 34.90 22.92
C PHE A 186 -21.14 35.96 22.98
N VAL A 187 -20.80 37.23 22.75
CA VAL A 187 -21.73 38.36 22.81
C VAL A 187 -22.63 38.41 21.58
N LEU A 188 -22.07 38.22 20.40
CA LEU A 188 -22.75 38.44 19.11
C LEU A 188 -23.52 37.22 18.61
N ALA A 189 -23.07 35.98 18.89
CA ALA A 189 -23.74 34.77 18.41
C ALA A 189 -25.08 34.54 19.15
N LYS A 190 -26.05 34.04 18.39
CA LYS A 190 -27.37 33.65 18.94
C LYS A 190 -27.33 32.17 19.37
N GLU A 191 -28.21 31.82 20.32
CA GLU A 191 -28.39 30.44 20.77
C GLU A 191 -28.85 29.54 19.59
N ASP A 192 -28.46 28.28 19.67
CA ASP A 192 -28.78 27.24 18.72
C ASP A 192 -30.28 26.92 18.73
N PRO A 193 -31.02 27.03 17.61
CA PRO A 193 -32.45 26.77 17.54
C PRO A 193 -32.88 25.36 17.97
N LEU A 194 -32.03 24.37 17.80
CA LEU A 194 -32.31 22.95 18.07
C LEU A 194 -31.71 22.43 19.37
N LYS A 195 -31.13 23.28 20.22
CA LYS A 195 -30.46 22.88 21.44
C LYS A 195 -31.34 22.00 22.34
N ASN A 196 -32.56 22.42 22.61
CA ASN A 196 -33.48 21.71 23.52
C ASN A 196 -33.99 20.39 22.95
N ASP A 197 -34.20 20.31 21.65
CA ASP A 197 -34.63 19.08 20.96
C ASP A 197 -33.52 18.02 20.89
N ARG A 198 -32.26 18.44 20.75
CA ARG A 198 -31.12 17.54 20.76
C ARG A 198 -30.80 17.02 22.15
N ALA A 199 -30.84 17.88 23.16
CA ALA A 199 -30.62 17.49 24.55
C ALA A 199 -31.64 16.44 25.03
N ALA A 200 -32.87 16.50 24.51
CA ALA A 200 -33.94 15.54 24.83
C ALA A 200 -33.80 14.19 24.07
N LYS A 201 -33.19 14.19 22.88
CA LYS A 201 -33.07 12.99 22.02
C LYS A 201 -31.81 12.16 22.26
N GLN A 202 -30.77 12.71 22.87
CA GLN A 202 -29.46 12.09 22.93
C GLN A 202 -29.19 11.41 24.27
N GLN A 203 -29.69 10.19 24.43
CA GLN A 203 -29.25 9.25 25.48
C GLN A 203 -28.21 8.23 24.95
N GLN A 204 -27.63 8.43 23.77
CA GLN A 204 -26.63 7.47 23.25
C GLN A 204 -25.33 7.58 24.03
N GLY A 205 -24.87 6.45 24.55
CA GLY A 205 -23.61 6.34 25.27
C GLY A 205 -22.40 6.54 24.37
N PHE A 206 -21.27 6.91 24.97
CA PHE A 206 -19.99 7.08 24.27
C PHE A 206 -19.61 5.89 23.35
N TRP A 207 -19.81 4.66 23.81
CA TRP A 207 -19.51 3.45 23.08
C TRP A 207 -20.44 3.21 21.89
N GLU A 208 -21.66 3.65 21.94
CA GLU A 208 -22.59 3.58 20.80
C GLU A 208 -22.18 4.49 19.66
N GLN A 209 -21.56 5.63 19.97
CA GLN A 209 -21.01 6.55 18.95
C GLN A 209 -19.78 5.99 18.24
N LEU A 210 -19.08 5.01 18.82
CA LEU A 210 -17.97 4.29 18.21
C LEU A 210 -18.41 3.06 17.40
N SER A 211 -19.70 2.68 17.49
CA SER A 211 -20.23 1.52 16.74
C SER A 211 -19.95 1.56 15.21
N PRO A 212 -19.88 2.75 14.54
CA PRO A 212 -19.53 2.82 13.13
C PRO A 212 -18.13 2.29 12.78
N LEU A 213 -17.21 2.21 13.75
CA LEU A 213 -15.89 1.62 13.55
C LEU A 213 -15.93 0.13 13.16
N GLY A 214 -17.04 -0.56 13.42
CA GLY A 214 -17.28 -1.94 12.97
C GLY A 214 -17.58 -2.07 11.46
N ASP A 215 -17.89 -0.98 10.77
CA ASP A 215 -18.22 -1.02 9.33
C ASP A 215 -17.00 -0.63 8.46
N LEU A 216 -16.59 -1.55 7.57
CA LEU A 216 -15.49 -1.34 6.64
C LEU A 216 -15.68 -0.14 5.70
N ARG A 217 -16.93 0.25 5.41
CA ARG A 217 -17.23 1.44 4.59
C ARG A 217 -16.82 2.72 5.31
N VAL A 218 -16.96 2.76 6.63
CA VAL A 218 -16.54 3.91 7.44
C VAL A 218 -15.03 4.06 7.41
N TRP A 219 -14.26 2.97 7.50
CA TRP A 219 -12.82 2.99 7.34
C TRP A 219 -12.38 3.47 5.95
N ARG A 220 -13.11 3.08 4.92
CA ARG A 220 -12.88 3.55 3.56
C ARG A 220 -13.10 5.05 3.42
N PHE A 221 -14.21 5.58 3.92
CA PHE A 221 -14.47 7.02 3.92
C PHE A 221 -13.47 7.77 4.80
N SER A 222 -13.04 7.17 5.89
CA SER A 222 -11.99 7.69 6.76
C SER A 222 -10.65 7.79 6.04
N LEU A 223 -10.26 6.80 5.25
CA LEU A 223 -9.04 6.85 4.43
C LEU A 223 -9.13 7.95 3.35
N TYR A 224 -10.30 8.11 2.70
CA TYR A 224 -10.46 9.20 1.75
C TYR A 224 -10.30 10.56 2.42
N TYR A 225 -10.90 10.73 3.58
CA TYR A 225 -10.81 11.98 4.33
C TYR A 225 -9.42 12.18 4.95
N PHE A 226 -8.74 11.10 5.31
CA PHE A 226 -7.33 11.12 5.73
C PHE A 226 -6.44 11.72 4.63
N PHE A 227 -6.69 11.37 3.36
CA PHE A 227 -5.96 11.98 2.25
C PHE A 227 -6.42 13.41 1.98
N VAL A 228 -7.71 13.63 1.66
CA VAL A 228 -8.15 14.97 1.20
C VAL A 228 -8.13 16.03 2.28
N PHE A 229 -8.25 15.69 3.56
CA PHE A 229 -8.21 16.61 4.68
C PHE A 229 -6.93 16.46 5.52
N GLY A 230 -6.57 15.24 5.90
CA GLY A 230 -5.38 14.99 6.72
C GLY A 230 -4.10 15.41 6.00
N ALA A 231 -3.92 14.99 4.74
CA ALA A 231 -2.77 15.41 3.95
C ALA A 231 -2.82 16.91 3.61
N PHE A 232 -4.01 17.51 3.46
CA PHE A 232 -4.12 18.98 3.33
C PHE A 232 -3.54 19.69 4.55
N VAL A 233 -3.93 19.28 5.76
CA VAL A 233 -3.41 19.87 7.01
C VAL A 233 -1.91 19.62 7.12
N ALA A 234 -1.47 18.41 6.83
CA ALA A 234 -0.06 18.05 6.87
C ALA A 234 0.81 18.93 5.95
N LEU A 235 0.36 19.11 4.70
CA LEU A 235 1.05 19.99 3.75
C LEU A 235 0.95 21.46 4.17
N ALA A 236 -0.19 21.92 4.69
CA ALA A 236 -0.31 23.27 5.21
C ALA A 236 0.71 23.58 6.32
N LEU A 237 1.05 22.58 7.12
CA LEU A 237 2.07 22.68 8.17
C LEU A 237 3.50 22.52 7.62
N TRP A 238 3.72 21.61 6.67
CA TRP A 238 5.06 21.19 6.22
C TRP A 238 5.62 22.02 5.07
N LEU A 239 4.76 22.55 4.18
CA LEU A 239 5.22 23.24 2.97
C LEU A 239 6.18 24.42 3.21
N PRO A 240 5.98 25.31 4.22
CA PRO A 240 6.95 26.37 4.46
C PRO A 240 8.36 25.81 4.73
N HIS A 241 8.47 24.78 5.57
CA HIS A 241 9.73 24.11 5.87
C HIS A 241 10.34 23.44 4.63
N TYR A 242 9.53 22.74 3.85
CA TYR A 242 9.93 22.12 2.58
C TYR A 242 10.49 23.15 1.57
N LEU A 243 9.80 24.29 1.41
CA LEU A 243 10.21 25.34 0.49
C LEU A 243 11.54 26.01 0.87
N ILE A 244 11.79 26.16 2.17
CA ILE A 244 13.08 26.64 2.68
C ILE A 244 14.17 25.60 2.39
N GLY A 245 13.93 24.32 2.69
CA GLY A 245 14.91 23.26 2.53
C GLY A 245 15.28 22.95 1.10
N VAL A 246 14.29 22.93 0.18
CA VAL A 246 14.50 22.54 -1.23
C VAL A 246 14.91 23.73 -2.10
N TYR A 247 14.26 24.89 -1.93
CA TYR A 247 14.44 26.04 -2.81
C TYR A 247 15.25 27.17 -2.17
N GLY A 248 15.70 27.02 -0.91
CA GLY A 248 16.51 28.03 -0.21
C GLY A 248 15.77 29.35 0.02
N LEU A 249 14.43 29.34 0.12
CA LEU A 249 13.62 30.54 0.28
C LEU A 249 13.67 31.06 1.72
N ASP A 250 13.51 32.36 1.88
CA ASP A 250 13.27 32.96 3.19
C ASP A 250 11.87 32.60 3.73
N VAL A 251 11.71 32.66 5.04
CA VAL A 251 10.47 32.25 5.73
C VAL A 251 9.22 32.99 5.22
N LYS A 252 9.37 34.29 4.90
CA LYS A 252 8.30 35.13 4.37
C LYS A 252 7.83 34.63 3.00
N THR A 253 8.77 34.44 2.07
CA THR A 253 8.47 33.98 0.71
C THR A 253 7.94 32.54 0.73
N ALA A 254 8.53 31.67 1.53
CA ALA A 254 8.07 30.28 1.70
C ALA A 254 6.63 30.23 2.25
N GLY A 255 6.32 31.04 3.25
CA GLY A 255 4.96 31.14 3.80
C GLY A 255 3.94 31.66 2.79
N MET A 256 4.29 32.73 2.03
CA MET A 256 3.44 33.29 0.97
C MET A 256 3.15 32.26 -0.13
N ILE A 257 4.16 31.52 -0.55
CA ILE A 257 3.99 30.44 -1.56
C ILE A 257 3.16 29.28 -1.00
N ALA A 258 3.37 28.88 0.25
CA ALA A 258 2.54 27.87 0.90
C ALA A 258 1.07 28.31 1.02
N ALA A 259 0.80 29.63 1.14
CA ALA A 259 -0.55 30.15 1.11
C ALA A 259 -1.24 29.94 -0.26
N LEU A 260 -0.51 29.95 -1.37
CA LEU A 260 -1.05 29.66 -2.71
C LEU A 260 -1.58 28.22 -2.85
N TYR A 261 -1.06 27.30 -2.04
CA TYR A 261 -1.63 25.95 -1.91
C TYR A 261 -2.87 25.93 -1.01
N THR A 262 -2.79 26.57 0.16
CA THR A 262 -3.84 26.45 1.18
C THR A 262 -5.11 27.25 0.85
N ILE A 263 -5.01 28.33 0.06
CA ILE A 263 -6.15 29.10 -0.46
C ILE A 263 -7.07 28.23 -1.33
N PRO A 264 -6.61 27.68 -2.47
CA PRO A 264 -7.47 26.84 -3.30
C PRO A 264 -7.93 25.58 -2.57
N ALA A 265 -7.06 24.98 -1.78
CA ALA A 265 -7.40 23.82 -0.97
C ALA A 265 -8.51 24.07 0.07
N SER A 266 -8.81 25.29 0.39
CA SER A 266 -9.87 25.68 1.34
C SER A 266 -11.12 26.22 0.65
N LEU A 267 -10.97 27.19 -0.24
CA LEU A 267 -12.09 27.94 -0.84
C LEU A 267 -12.90 27.11 -1.83
N PHE A 268 -12.24 26.30 -2.66
CA PHE A 268 -12.93 25.49 -3.66
C PHE A 268 -13.74 24.33 -3.09
N ARG A 269 -13.76 24.17 -1.75
CA ARG A 269 -14.67 23.23 -1.08
C ARG A 269 -16.14 23.53 -1.37
N ILE A 270 -16.49 24.81 -1.53
CA ILE A 270 -17.84 25.25 -1.91
C ILE A 270 -18.19 24.72 -3.30
N LEU A 271 -17.27 24.89 -4.24
CA LEU A 271 -17.39 24.35 -5.61
C LEU A 271 -17.51 22.82 -5.59
N GLY A 272 -16.72 22.14 -4.76
CA GLY A 272 -16.76 20.68 -4.61
C GLY A 272 -18.14 20.18 -4.13
N GLY A 273 -18.78 20.91 -3.23
CA GLY A 273 -20.15 20.63 -2.79
C GLY A 273 -21.15 20.71 -3.96
N TRP A 274 -21.11 21.83 -4.70
CA TRP A 274 -21.96 22.03 -5.87
C TRP A 274 -21.70 20.99 -6.97
N MET A 275 -20.44 20.68 -7.28
CA MET A 275 -20.09 19.64 -8.26
C MET A 275 -20.54 18.25 -7.81
N SER A 276 -20.48 17.96 -6.53
CA SER A 276 -20.95 16.69 -5.98
C SER A 276 -22.47 16.54 -6.09
N ASP A 277 -23.22 17.66 -5.97
CA ASP A 277 -24.65 17.68 -6.19
C ASP A 277 -25.01 17.51 -7.68
N LYS A 278 -24.28 18.15 -8.59
CA LYS A 278 -24.55 18.16 -10.02
C LYS A 278 -24.06 16.90 -10.76
N TYR A 279 -22.85 16.44 -10.47
CA TYR A 279 -22.18 15.34 -11.21
C TYR A 279 -22.11 14.04 -10.41
N GLY A 280 -22.51 14.08 -9.14
CA GLY A 280 -22.42 12.98 -8.21
C GLY A 280 -21.06 12.92 -7.48
N ALA A 281 -21.10 12.66 -6.20
CA ALA A 281 -19.91 12.64 -5.34
C ALA A 281 -18.87 11.60 -5.76
N ARG A 282 -19.29 10.45 -6.34
CA ARG A 282 -18.36 9.42 -6.85
C ARG A 282 -17.46 9.95 -7.96
N ARG A 283 -18.03 10.68 -8.95
CA ARG A 283 -17.26 11.25 -10.08
C ARG A 283 -16.28 12.31 -9.60
N VAL A 284 -16.73 13.16 -8.69
CA VAL A 284 -15.85 14.19 -8.09
C VAL A 284 -14.68 13.55 -7.34
N MET A 285 -14.88 12.45 -6.63
CA MET A 285 -13.81 11.72 -5.96
C MET A 285 -12.84 11.08 -6.96
N TYR A 286 -13.32 10.54 -8.10
CA TYR A 286 -12.42 10.06 -9.15
C TYR A 286 -11.52 11.16 -9.69
N TRP A 287 -12.09 12.33 -10.02
CA TRP A 287 -11.31 13.48 -10.48
C TRP A 287 -10.28 13.92 -9.43
N THR A 288 -10.72 13.96 -8.16
CA THR A 288 -9.84 14.31 -7.04
C THR A 288 -8.65 13.36 -6.95
N PHE A 289 -8.87 12.06 -6.90
CA PHE A 289 -7.77 11.11 -6.73
C PHE A 289 -6.87 11.01 -7.97
N ILE A 290 -7.44 11.01 -9.18
CA ILE A 290 -6.64 10.95 -10.41
C ILE A 290 -5.72 12.18 -10.51
N ALA A 291 -6.26 13.38 -10.33
CA ALA A 291 -5.45 14.60 -10.36
C ALA A 291 -4.42 14.62 -9.22
N SER A 292 -4.80 14.19 -8.01
CA SER A 292 -3.88 14.13 -6.88
C SER A 292 -2.74 13.14 -7.11
N ILE A 293 -3.01 11.99 -7.71
CA ILE A 293 -1.98 10.99 -8.07
C ILE A 293 -0.99 11.58 -9.08
N ILE A 294 -1.48 12.25 -10.12
CA ILE A 294 -0.62 12.88 -11.12
C ILE A 294 0.26 13.96 -10.46
N CYS A 295 -0.35 14.86 -9.67
CA CYS A 295 0.38 15.93 -9.01
C CYS A 295 1.42 15.40 -8.01
N THR A 296 1.03 14.44 -7.15
CA THR A 296 1.95 13.88 -6.15
C THR A 296 3.04 13.03 -6.79
N PHE A 297 2.76 12.33 -7.88
CA PHE A 297 3.78 11.61 -8.65
C PHE A 297 4.84 12.57 -9.21
N LEU A 298 4.42 13.65 -9.86
CA LEU A 298 5.35 14.64 -10.41
C LEU A 298 6.14 15.35 -9.30
N LEU A 299 5.50 15.68 -8.17
CA LEU A 299 6.16 16.31 -7.02
C LEU A 299 7.09 15.37 -6.26
N SER A 300 6.90 14.05 -6.40
CA SER A 300 7.74 13.03 -5.75
C SER A 300 9.09 12.83 -6.45
N TYR A 301 9.28 13.42 -7.62
CA TYR A 301 10.49 13.23 -8.40
C TYR A 301 11.64 14.09 -7.83
N PRO A 302 12.75 13.48 -7.36
CA PRO A 302 13.89 14.24 -6.85
C PRO A 302 14.66 14.90 -7.98
N SER A 303 15.46 15.93 -7.65
CA SER A 303 16.42 16.51 -8.58
C SER A 303 17.38 15.41 -9.07
N THR A 304 17.47 15.25 -10.39
CA THR A 304 18.23 14.15 -11.00
C THR A 304 18.96 14.66 -12.25
N GLU A 305 20.21 14.28 -12.37
CA GLU A 305 21.01 14.56 -13.57
C GLU A 305 21.02 13.31 -14.48
N TYR A 306 20.69 13.52 -15.74
CA TYR A 306 20.71 12.50 -16.78
C TYR A 306 21.75 12.83 -17.82
N ALA A 307 22.70 11.92 -18.04
CA ALA A 307 23.63 11.99 -19.15
C ALA A 307 23.14 11.06 -20.29
N VAL A 308 22.62 11.62 -21.37
CA VAL A 308 22.12 10.89 -22.53
C VAL A 308 23.17 10.91 -23.62
N LYS A 309 23.76 9.75 -23.95
CA LYS A 309 24.71 9.64 -25.08
C LYS A 309 23.97 9.76 -26.42
N GLY A 310 24.19 10.86 -27.12
CA GLY A 310 23.77 11.01 -28.51
C GLY A 310 24.79 10.41 -29.47
N ILE A 311 24.46 10.37 -30.77
CA ILE A 311 25.34 9.84 -31.84
C ILE A 311 26.67 10.59 -31.91
N ASN A 312 26.68 11.90 -31.67
CA ASN A 312 27.84 12.77 -31.84
C ASN A 312 28.37 13.34 -30.52
N GLN A 313 27.54 13.39 -29.47
CA GLN A 313 27.93 13.95 -28.16
C GLN A 313 26.99 13.47 -27.05
N THR A 314 27.45 13.57 -25.79
CA THR A 314 26.61 13.32 -24.61
C THR A 314 25.82 14.57 -24.28
N TYR A 315 24.50 14.41 -24.09
CA TYR A 315 23.60 15.48 -23.64
C TYR A 315 23.32 15.27 -22.15
N ASN A 316 23.63 16.27 -21.35
CA ASN A 316 23.29 16.27 -19.93
C ASN A 316 21.94 16.99 -19.75
N PHE A 317 20.98 16.29 -19.18
CA PHE A 317 19.69 16.86 -18.80
C PHE A 317 19.61 16.88 -17.28
N HIS A 318 19.35 18.07 -16.76
CA HIS A 318 19.00 18.23 -15.36
C HIS A 318 17.47 18.25 -15.26
N PHE A 319 16.90 17.30 -14.55
CA PHE A 319 15.48 17.25 -14.28
C PHE A 319 15.22 17.60 -12.82
N GLU A 320 14.56 18.72 -12.61
CA GLU A 320 14.05 19.12 -11.29
C GLU A 320 12.69 19.77 -11.45
N VAL A 321 11.87 19.68 -10.41
CA VAL A 321 10.62 20.42 -10.36
C VAL A 321 10.96 21.87 -10.01
N THR A 322 10.91 22.76 -11.01
CA THR A 322 11.15 24.19 -10.80
C THR A 322 10.16 24.77 -9.79
N LEU A 323 10.52 25.86 -9.11
CA LEU A 323 9.63 26.52 -8.15
C LEU A 323 8.25 26.85 -8.76
N VAL A 324 8.22 27.33 -10.02
CA VAL A 324 6.97 27.64 -10.73
C VAL A 324 6.16 26.36 -10.98
N GLY A 325 6.81 25.28 -11.42
CA GLY A 325 6.19 23.99 -11.59
C GLY A 325 5.64 23.44 -10.27
N PHE A 326 6.39 23.58 -9.19
CA PHE A 326 5.97 23.18 -7.84
C PHE A 326 4.72 23.94 -7.39
N VAL A 327 4.72 25.28 -7.54
CA VAL A 327 3.56 26.12 -7.20
C VAL A 327 2.33 25.74 -8.01
N PHE A 328 2.49 25.51 -9.31
CA PHE A 328 1.38 25.07 -10.16
C PHE A 328 0.83 23.70 -9.74
N LEU A 329 1.70 22.71 -9.53
CA LEU A 329 1.29 21.37 -9.13
C LEU A 329 0.63 21.33 -7.74
N THR A 330 1.17 22.10 -6.79
CA THR A 330 0.57 22.19 -5.45
C THR A 330 -0.74 22.97 -5.45
N PHE A 331 -0.88 24.01 -6.29
CA PHE A 331 -2.16 24.69 -6.49
C PHE A 331 -3.23 23.72 -7.03
N VAL A 332 -2.92 22.96 -8.09
CA VAL A 332 -3.82 21.96 -8.69
C VAL A 332 -4.16 20.88 -7.66
N LEU A 333 -3.16 20.40 -6.92
CA LEU A 333 -3.37 19.41 -5.85
C LEU A 333 -4.36 19.94 -4.79
N GLY A 334 -4.14 21.17 -4.30
CA GLY A 334 -5.01 21.83 -3.32
C GLY A 334 -6.43 22.02 -3.84
N PHE A 335 -6.57 22.43 -5.09
CA PHE A 335 -7.87 22.58 -5.75
C PHE A 335 -8.66 21.26 -5.72
N PHE A 336 -8.08 20.14 -6.21
CA PHE A 336 -8.76 18.86 -6.25
C PHE A 336 -9.00 18.25 -4.86
N MET A 337 -8.06 18.40 -3.92
CA MET A 337 -8.28 18.01 -2.53
C MET A 337 -9.46 18.74 -1.90
N SER A 338 -9.65 20.00 -2.25
CA SER A 338 -10.79 20.81 -1.77
C SER A 338 -12.12 20.26 -2.27
N LEU A 339 -12.20 19.88 -3.56
CA LEU A 339 -13.39 19.21 -4.11
C LEU A 339 -13.68 17.89 -3.39
N GLY A 340 -12.65 17.09 -3.13
CA GLY A 340 -12.76 15.79 -2.46
C GLY A 340 -13.26 15.91 -1.01
N LYS A 341 -12.85 16.94 -0.28
CA LYS A 341 -13.34 17.19 1.10
C LYS A 341 -14.86 17.30 1.18
N ALA A 342 -15.48 17.98 0.22
CA ALA A 342 -16.93 18.10 0.15
C ALA A 342 -17.58 16.79 -0.30
N ALA A 343 -16.99 16.11 -1.29
CA ALA A 343 -17.53 14.89 -1.85
C ALA A 343 -17.57 13.74 -0.84
N VAL A 344 -16.56 13.59 0.03
CA VAL A 344 -16.56 12.56 1.08
C VAL A 344 -17.75 12.75 2.03
N PHE A 345 -17.98 13.98 2.51
CA PHE A 345 -19.10 14.26 3.42
C PHE A 345 -20.46 14.13 2.75
N LYS A 346 -20.55 14.26 1.43
CA LYS A 346 -21.79 14.01 0.69
C LYS A 346 -22.17 12.52 0.65
N HIS A 347 -21.19 11.62 0.70
CA HIS A 347 -21.45 10.18 0.77
C HIS A 347 -22.11 9.76 2.09
N ILE A 348 -21.72 10.37 3.22
CA ILE A 348 -22.16 9.94 4.55
C ILE A 348 -23.68 9.92 4.72
N PRO A 349 -24.44 10.98 4.42
CA PRO A 349 -25.90 10.97 4.54
C PRO A 349 -26.59 9.97 3.62
N VAL A 350 -26.00 9.69 2.46
CA VAL A 350 -26.55 8.75 1.47
C VAL A 350 -26.46 7.32 1.98
N TYR A 351 -25.32 6.92 2.55
CA TYR A 351 -25.11 5.55 3.03
C TYR A 351 -25.59 5.33 4.49
N TYR A 352 -25.60 6.38 5.31
CA TYR A 352 -25.91 6.33 6.75
C TYR A 352 -26.93 7.40 7.16
N PRO A 353 -28.15 7.40 6.58
CA PRO A 353 -29.14 8.46 6.85
C PRO A 353 -29.56 8.55 8.33
N LYS A 354 -29.49 7.44 9.07
CA LYS A 354 -29.85 7.36 10.49
C LYS A 354 -28.70 7.69 11.44
N SER A 355 -27.45 7.68 10.97
CA SER A 355 -26.24 7.77 11.80
C SER A 355 -25.23 8.79 11.26
N VAL A 356 -25.69 9.83 10.56
CA VAL A 356 -24.84 10.82 9.88
C VAL A 356 -23.85 11.47 10.83
N GLY A 357 -24.27 11.83 12.04
CA GLY A 357 -23.43 12.49 13.03
C GLY A 357 -22.31 11.57 13.55
N ALA A 358 -22.64 10.33 13.92
CA ALA A 358 -21.68 9.37 14.44
C ALA A 358 -20.64 8.97 13.38
N VAL A 359 -21.09 8.64 12.16
CA VAL A 359 -20.19 8.29 11.05
C VAL A 359 -19.33 9.48 10.63
N GLY A 360 -19.94 10.68 10.51
CA GLY A 360 -19.21 11.91 10.18
C GLY A 360 -18.19 12.28 11.24
N GLY A 361 -18.49 12.05 12.51
CA GLY A 361 -17.57 12.24 13.63
C GLY A 361 -16.35 11.31 13.55
N VAL A 362 -16.57 10.01 13.33
CA VAL A 362 -15.51 9.02 13.19
C VAL A 362 -14.65 9.29 11.95
N VAL A 363 -15.27 9.54 10.79
CA VAL A 363 -14.56 9.88 9.54
C VAL A 363 -13.75 11.16 9.71
N GLY A 364 -14.34 12.18 10.39
CA GLY A 364 -13.67 13.44 10.67
C GLY A 364 -12.49 13.29 11.64
N MET A 365 -12.62 12.42 12.65
CA MET A 365 -11.56 12.13 13.62
C MET A 365 -10.39 11.40 12.94
N ILE A 366 -10.67 10.28 12.28
CA ILE A 366 -9.61 9.46 11.61
C ILE A 366 -8.95 10.26 10.48
N GLY A 367 -9.76 10.98 9.68
CA GLY A 367 -9.21 11.85 8.65
C GLY A 367 -8.37 12.98 9.22
N GLY A 368 -8.78 13.56 10.35
CA GLY A 368 -7.99 14.56 11.08
C GLY A 368 -6.66 14.01 11.59
N LEU A 369 -6.61 12.75 12.05
CA LEU A 369 -5.37 12.09 12.48
C LEU A 369 -4.32 12.00 11.35
N GLY A 370 -4.72 12.09 10.07
CA GLY A 370 -3.78 12.23 8.96
C GLY A 370 -2.88 13.46 9.10
N GLY A 371 -3.43 14.58 9.57
CA GLY A 371 -2.64 15.78 9.86
C GLY A 371 -1.71 15.64 11.07
N PHE A 372 -1.87 14.60 11.91
CA PHE A 372 -0.91 14.23 12.95
C PHE A 372 0.16 13.28 12.43
N LEU A 373 -0.26 12.18 11.81
CA LEU A 373 0.66 11.13 11.38
C LEU A 373 1.59 11.58 10.26
N LEU A 374 1.08 12.34 9.28
CA LEU A 374 1.84 12.68 8.09
C LEU A 374 2.99 13.65 8.34
N PRO A 375 2.87 14.79 9.08
CA PRO A 375 4.01 15.66 9.35
C PRO A 375 5.12 14.95 10.13
N LEU A 376 4.74 14.11 11.11
CA LEU A 376 5.68 13.26 11.83
C LEU A 376 6.41 12.31 10.88
N THR A 377 5.67 11.64 9.99
CA THR A 377 6.25 10.73 9.01
C THR A 377 7.12 11.47 7.98
N PHE A 378 6.74 12.68 7.56
CA PHE A 378 7.56 13.51 6.66
C PHE A 378 8.91 13.85 7.30
N GLY A 379 8.91 14.24 8.59
CA GLY A 379 10.13 14.50 9.33
C GLY A 379 11.00 13.25 9.45
N MET A 380 10.39 12.11 9.81
CA MET A 380 11.12 10.82 9.90
C MET A 380 11.72 10.42 8.55
N LEU A 381 10.98 10.56 7.45
CA LEU A 381 11.48 10.25 6.11
C LEU A 381 12.63 11.17 5.73
N ASN A 382 12.57 12.45 6.09
CA ASN A 382 13.66 13.39 5.86
C ASN A 382 14.92 13.00 6.65
N ASP A 383 14.78 12.69 7.95
CA ASP A 383 15.91 12.32 8.80
C ASP A 383 16.54 10.97 8.39
N VAL A 384 15.73 10.01 7.93
CA VAL A 384 16.17 8.64 7.59
C VAL A 384 16.65 8.52 6.15
N ILE A 385 15.89 9.07 5.19
CA ILE A 385 16.16 8.91 3.74
C ILE A 385 16.99 10.09 3.21
N GLY A 386 16.87 11.29 3.80
CA GLY A 386 17.56 12.50 3.35
C GLY A 386 17.02 13.09 2.04
N VAL A 387 15.80 12.70 1.61
CA VAL A 387 15.18 13.16 0.37
C VAL A 387 13.85 13.87 0.69
N TRP A 388 13.80 15.19 0.45
CA TRP A 388 12.63 16.01 0.73
C TRP A 388 11.35 15.54 0.02
N GLN A 389 11.49 15.05 -1.22
CA GLN A 389 10.38 14.57 -2.05
C GLN A 389 9.73 13.28 -1.53
N SER A 390 10.34 12.58 -0.57
CA SER A 390 9.78 11.39 0.08
C SER A 390 8.41 11.63 0.70
N SER A 391 8.13 12.86 1.16
CA SER A 391 6.82 13.28 1.65
C SER A 391 5.73 13.17 0.56
N PHE A 392 6.03 13.57 -0.68
CA PHE A 392 5.11 13.44 -1.81
C PHE A 392 5.02 12.00 -2.34
N MET A 393 6.10 11.20 -2.22
CA MET A 393 6.06 9.76 -2.52
C MET A 393 5.04 9.05 -1.62
N LEU A 394 5.06 9.35 -0.32
CA LEU A 394 4.08 8.81 0.63
C LEU A 394 2.65 9.23 0.26
N LEU A 395 2.43 10.50 -0.06
CA LEU A 395 1.11 11.00 -0.46
C LEU A 395 0.62 10.36 -1.76
N PHE A 396 1.52 10.13 -2.71
CA PHE A 396 1.20 9.38 -3.93
C PHE A 396 0.67 7.97 -3.62
N VAL A 397 1.34 7.24 -2.73
CA VAL A 397 0.92 5.89 -2.33
C VAL A 397 -0.46 5.92 -1.66
N ILE A 398 -0.70 6.86 -0.75
CA ILE A 398 -1.99 6.99 -0.05
C ILE A 398 -3.11 7.33 -1.04
N ALA A 399 -2.88 8.25 -1.98
CA ALA A 399 -3.85 8.61 -3.01
C ALA A 399 -4.16 7.42 -3.94
N ALA A 400 -3.13 6.68 -4.36
CA ALA A 400 -3.27 5.51 -5.20
C ALA A 400 -4.07 4.39 -4.50
N VAL A 401 -3.74 4.08 -3.25
CA VAL A 401 -4.48 3.10 -2.43
C VAL A 401 -5.95 3.54 -2.25
N SER A 402 -6.18 4.82 -2.00
CA SER A 402 -7.53 5.37 -1.84
C SER A 402 -8.35 5.24 -3.12
N LEU A 403 -7.77 5.55 -4.29
CA LEU A 403 -8.42 5.39 -5.59
C LEU A 403 -8.72 3.91 -5.89
N LEU A 404 -7.77 3.03 -5.66
CA LEU A 404 -7.93 1.60 -5.90
C LEU A 404 -9.05 1.02 -5.02
N TRP A 405 -9.06 1.35 -3.73
CA TRP A 405 -10.11 0.89 -2.82
C TRP A 405 -11.48 1.48 -3.17
N MET A 406 -11.52 2.75 -3.56
CA MET A 406 -12.76 3.39 -4.01
C MET A 406 -13.31 2.69 -5.26
N ASN A 407 -12.48 2.51 -6.28
CA ASN A 407 -12.88 1.85 -7.53
C ASN A 407 -13.40 0.42 -7.27
N ALA A 408 -12.69 -0.35 -6.45
CA ALA A 408 -13.11 -1.69 -6.04
C ALA A 408 -14.51 -1.71 -5.42
N ALA A 409 -14.75 -0.77 -4.51
CA ALA A 409 -16.02 -0.69 -3.80
C ALA A 409 -17.19 -0.24 -4.71
N ILE A 410 -16.93 0.70 -5.63
CA ILE A 410 -17.94 1.18 -6.60
C ILE A 410 -18.30 0.06 -7.58
N VAL A 411 -17.29 -0.64 -8.14
CA VAL A 411 -17.53 -1.76 -9.06
C VAL A 411 -18.34 -2.87 -8.37
N LYS A 412 -18.09 -3.12 -7.08
CA LYS A 412 -18.89 -4.09 -6.32
C LYS A 412 -20.34 -3.62 -6.12
N ALA A 413 -20.55 -2.34 -5.82
CA ALA A 413 -21.89 -1.78 -5.64
C ALA A 413 -22.69 -1.79 -6.94
N GLU A 414 -22.09 -1.35 -8.06
CA GLU A 414 -22.72 -1.35 -9.38
C GLU A 414 -23.09 -2.76 -9.84
N ARG A 415 -22.27 -3.77 -9.52
CA ARG A 415 -22.59 -5.17 -9.84
C ARG A 415 -23.81 -5.68 -9.08
N VAL A 416 -23.99 -5.28 -7.82
CA VAL A 416 -25.17 -5.66 -7.02
C VAL A 416 -26.42 -4.98 -7.57
N GLU A 417 -26.36 -3.68 -7.79
CA GLU A 417 -27.49 -2.88 -8.33
C GLU A 417 -27.94 -3.39 -9.70
N TYR A 418 -27.00 -3.72 -10.58
CA TYR A 418 -27.32 -4.28 -11.92
C TYR A 418 -27.94 -5.67 -11.84
N LYS A 419 -27.57 -6.47 -10.84
CA LYS A 419 -28.16 -7.79 -10.60
C LYS A 419 -29.61 -7.68 -10.13
N ASP A 420 -29.85 -6.78 -9.17
CA ASP A 420 -31.19 -6.52 -8.64
C ASP A 420 -32.13 -5.99 -9.71
N ASP A 421 -31.69 -5.05 -10.57
CA ASP A 421 -32.42 -4.52 -11.72
C ASP A 421 -32.76 -5.60 -12.77
N ARG A 422 -31.93 -6.62 -12.90
CA ARG A 422 -32.16 -7.73 -13.84
C ARG A 422 -33.17 -8.75 -13.31
N GLU A 423 -33.10 -9.04 -12.03
CA GLU A 423 -34.06 -9.94 -11.37
C GLU A 423 -35.49 -9.33 -11.33
N GLU A 424 -35.59 -7.98 -11.23
CA GLU A 424 -36.88 -7.27 -11.29
C GLU A 424 -37.50 -7.19 -12.73
N ARG A 425 -36.66 -7.23 -13.79
CA ARG A 425 -37.14 -6.98 -15.16
C ARG A 425 -37.43 -8.23 -15.97
N ASP A 426 -37.21 -9.43 -15.45
CA ASP A 426 -37.48 -10.71 -16.16
C ASP A 426 -36.85 -10.73 -17.58
N LEU A 427 -35.67 -10.12 -17.77
CA LEU A 427 -35.02 -9.98 -19.05
C LEU A 427 -34.36 -11.28 -19.49
N PRO A 428 -34.56 -11.71 -20.77
CA PRO A 428 -33.92 -12.92 -21.28
C PRO A 428 -32.40 -12.81 -21.27
N GLU A 429 -31.73 -13.93 -20.95
CA GLU A 429 -30.29 -14.08 -20.84
C GLU A 429 -29.55 -13.48 -22.06
N LEU A 430 -28.97 -12.32 -21.92
CA LEU A 430 -28.04 -11.74 -22.88
C LEU A 430 -26.63 -12.31 -22.63
N SER A 431 -26.40 -13.54 -23.06
CA SER A 431 -25.03 -14.07 -23.21
C SER A 431 -24.38 -13.46 -24.44
N THR A 432 -23.79 -12.29 -24.34
CA THR A 432 -22.91 -11.79 -25.39
C THR A 432 -21.50 -12.35 -25.15
N PRO A 433 -20.97 -13.21 -26.02
CA PRO A 433 -19.65 -13.85 -25.87
C PRO A 433 -18.48 -12.88 -25.84
N ASN A 434 -18.71 -11.60 -26.08
CA ASN A 434 -17.72 -10.53 -26.16
C ASN A 434 -17.77 -9.50 -25.01
N SER A 435 -18.61 -9.74 -24.01
CA SER A 435 -18.64 -8.83 -22.84
C SER A 435 -17.37 -8.96 -22.03
N MET A 436 -16.78 -7.84 -21.62
CA MET A 436 -15.60 -7.82 -20.73
C MET A 436 -15.95 -8.31 -19.32
N VAL A 437 -17.22 -8.28 -18.92
CA VAL A 437 -17.75 -8.82 -17.69
C VAL A 437 -18.69 -9.97 -18.01
N LEU A 438 -18.45 -11.12 -17.44
CA LEU A 438 -19.26 -12.34 -17.62
C LEU A 438 -20.23 -12.46 -16.45
N ASP A 439 -21.49 -12.15 -16.71
CA ASP A 439 -22.55 -12.21 -15.70
C ASP A 439 -23.10 -13.62 -15.54
N ASP A 440 -23.18 -14.38 -16.62
CA ASP A 440 -23.54 -15.79 -16.62
C ASP A 440 -22.29 -16.66 -16.82
N TRP A 441 -21.77 -17.24 -15.73
CA TRP A 441 -20.62 -18.12 -15.77
C TRP A 441 -20.89 -19.44 -15.03
N ARG A 442 -21.12 -20.51 -15.81
CA ARG A 442 -21.52 -21.85 -15.33
C ARG A 442 -20.51 -22.91 -15.78
N PRO A 443 -19.26 -22.93 -15.23
CA PRO A 443 -18.23 -23.87 -15.70
C PRO A 443 -18.55 -25.32 -15.45
N GLU A 444 -19.43 -25.65 -14.48
CA GLU A 444 -19.85 -27.02 -14.18
C GLU A 444 -20.95 -27.53 -15.14
N ASP A 445 -21.62 -26.64 -15.89
CA ASP A 445 -22.56 -27.02 -16.95
C ASP A 445 -21.78 -27.50 -18.17
N LYS A 446 -21.86 -28.79 -18.45
CA LYS A 446 -21.11 -29.44 -19.53
C LYS A 446 -21.41 -28.82 -20.92
N THR A 447 -22.65 -28.45 -21.17
CA THR A 447 -23.07 -27.87 -22.44
C THR A 447 -22.53 -26.45 -22.63
N PHE A 448 -22.62 -25.63 -21.58
CA PHE A 448 -22.03 -24.31 -21.55
C PHE A 448 -20.51 -24.37 -21.68
N TRP A 449 -19.88 -25.31 -20.96
CA TRP A 449 -18.42 -25.46 -20.95
C TRP A 449 -17.88 -25.81 -22.34
N GLU A 450 -18.43 -26.81 -22.99
CA GLU A 450 -17.96 -27.27 -24.31
C GLU A 450 -18.21 -26.25 -25.41
N LYS A 451 -19.34 -25.52 -25.40
CA LYS A 451 -19.72 -24.56 -26.46
C LYS A 451 -18.99 -23.19 -26.31
N THR A 452 -18.84 -22.69 -25.09
CA THR A 452 -18.42 -21.31 -24.85
C THR A 452 -17.38 -21.18 -23.75
N GLY A 453 -17.58 -21.83 -22.59
CA GLY A 453 -16.79 -21.61 -21.39
C GLY A 453 -15.31 -21.93 -21.57
N LYS A 454 -14.99 -23.07 -22.17
CA LYS A 454 -13.61 -23.55 -22.36
C LYS A 454 -12.76 -22.58 -23.19
N ARG A 455 -13.30 -22.02 -24.26
CA ARG A 455 -12.58 -21.06 -25.11
C ARG A 455 -12.25 -19.78 -24.34
N ILE A 456 -13.20 -19.25 -23.58
CA ILE A 456 -13.01 -18.04 -22.76
C ILE A 456 -12.00 -18.31 -21.64
N ALA A 457 -12.15 -19.41 -20.90
CA ALA A 457 -11.23 -19.80 -19.83
C ALA A 457 -9.81 -19.99 -20.33
N THR A 458 -9.62 -20.65 -21.47
CA THR A 458 -8.31 -20.87 -22.10
C THR A 458 -7.67 -19.56 -22.52
N ARG A 459 -8.41 -18.60 -23.09
CA ARG A 459 -7.89 -17.26 -23.40
C ARG A 459 -7.42 -16.54 -22.15
N ASN A 460 -8.23 -16.54 -21.09
CA ASN A 460 -7.84 -15.92 -19.80
C ASN A 460 -6.59 -16.56 -19.19
N LEU A 461 -6.48 -17.89 -19.27
CA LEU A 461 -5.29 -18.61 -18.80
C LEU A 461 -4.03 -18.21 -19.58
N TRP A 462 -4.09 -18.19 -20.91
CA TRP A 462 -2.95 -17.87 -21.75
C TRP A 462 -2.51 -16.41 -21.69
N ILE A 463 -3.37 -15.50 -21.25
CA ILE A 463 -2.99 -14.12 -20.92
C ILE A 463 -2.48 -14.02 -19.50
N SER A 464 -3.02 -14.80 -18.56
CA SER A 464 -2.58 -14.82 -17.17
C SER A 464 -1.13 -15.32 -17.01
N ILE A 465 -0.76 -16.37 -17.74
CA ILE A 465 0.58 -17.00 -17.68
C ILE A 465 1.71 -16.00 -17.97
N PRO A 466 1.74 -15.25 -19.10
CA PRO A 466 2.79 -14.26 -19.36
C PRO A 466 2.84 -13.15 -18.29
N ASN A 467 1.68 -12.70 -17.80
CA ASN A 467 1.62 -11.70 -16.74
C ASN A 467 2.23 -12.22 -15.43
N LEU A 468 1.97 -13.49 -15.10
CA LEU A 468 2.57 -14.13 -13.93
C LEU A 468 4.07 -14.41 -14.12
N PHE A 469 4.50 -14.76 -15.33
CA PHE A 469 5.90 -14.90 -15.70
C PHE A 469 6.65 -13.58 -15.47
N LEU A 470 6.13 -12.44 -15.95
CA LEU A 470 6.71 -11.13 -15.76
C LEU A 470 6.79 -10.77 -14.26
N ALA A 471 5.75 -11.10 -13.50
CA ALA A 471 5.72 -10.87 -12.07
C ALA A 471 6.84 -11.64 -11.33
N PHE A 472 7.07 -12.90 -11.67
CA PHE A 472 8.17 -13.69 -11.10
C PHE A 472 9.54 -13.22 -11.58
N ALA A 473 9.67 -12.78 -12.82
CA ALA A 473 10.93 -12.22 -13.33
C ALA A 473 11.33 -10.98 -12.53
N VAL A 474 10.43 -10.01 -12.39
CA VAL A 474 10.71 -8.78 -11.63
C VAL A 474 10.93 -9.08 -10.14
N TRP A 475 10.18 -10.02 -9.57
CA TRP A 475 10.32 -10.41 -8.17
C TRP A 475 11.73 -10.89 -7.82
N THR A 476 12.43 -11.54 -8.78
CA THR A 476 13.74 -12.16 -8.58
C THR A 476 14.91 -11.39 -9.21
N ILE A 477 14.70 -10.15 -9.66
CA ILE A 477 15.74 -9.34 -10.31
C ILE A 477 16.99 -9.16 -9.45
N TRP A 478 16.82 -9.00 -8.15
CA TRP A 478 17.92 -8.83 -7.21
C TRP A 478 18.83 -10.04 -7.11
N SER A 479 18.38 -11.26 -7.48
CA SER A 479 19.22 -12.46 -7.49
C SER A 479 20.40 -12.36 -8.46
N ILE A 480 20.32 -11.51 -9.47
CA ILE A 480 21.39 -11.27 -10.46
C ILE A 480 22.13 -9.96 -10.17
N LEU A 481 21.41 -8.89 -9.80
CA LEU A 481 22.04 -7.59 -9.54
C LEU A 481 23.09 -7.69 -8.45
N VAL A 482 22.76 -8.33 -7.32
CA VAL A 482 23.68 -8.46 -6.17
C VAL A 482 24.96 -9.21 -6.47
N VAL A 483 24.95 -10.10 -7.49
CA VAL A 483 26.13 -10.87 -7.91
C VAL A 483 27.17 -9.97 -8.60
N LYS A 484 26.71 -9.00 -9.38
CA LYS A 484 27.58 -8.11 -10.18
C LYS A 484 28.00 -6.85 -9.41
N MET A 485 27.25 -6.43 -8.40
CA MET A 485 27.48 -5.19 -7.65
C MET A 485 28.89 -5.08 -7.05
N PRO A 486 29.45 -6.11 -6.36
CA PRO A 486 30.79 -6.00 -5.79
C PRO A 486 31.86 -5.69 -6.83
N ALA A 487 31.86 -6.39 -7.95
CA ALA A 487 32.83 -6.20 -9.02
C ALA A 487 32.70 -4.85 -9.74
N LEU A 488 31.56 -4.21 -9.65
CA LEU A 488 31.26 -2.88 -10.21
C LEU A 488 31.56 -1.73 -9.25
N GLY A 489 32.00 -2.01 -8.01
CA GLY A 489 32.43 -1.01 -7.04
C GLY A 489 31.33 -0.48 -6.12
N PHE A 490 30.18 -1.17 -6.00
CA PHE A 490 29.18 -0.81 -5.00
C PHE A 490 29.70 -1.10 -3.58
N PRO A 491 29.58 -0.14 -2.63
CA PRO A 491 30.22 -0.25 -1.31
C PRO A 491 29.40 -1.08 -0.31
N TYR A 492 28.70 -2.13 -0.77
CA TYR A 492 27.84 -2.93 0.09
C TYR A 492 28.56 -4.18 0.60
N SER A 493 28.40 -4.47 1.89
CA SER A 493 28.90 -5.69 2.52
C SER A 493 28.16 -6.93 2.01
N GLN A 494 28.77 -8.10 2.19
CA GLN A 494 28.13 -9.37 1.81
C GLN A 494 26.77 -9.58 2.47
N ASN A 495 26.63 -9.23 3.75
CA ASN A 495 25.35 -9.34 4.47
C ASN A 495 24.30 -8.39 3.91
N GLU A 496 24.69 -7.17 3.51
CA GLU A 496 23.80 -6.20 2.87
C GLU A 496 23.31 -6.69 1.51
N LEU A 497 24.15 -7.33 0.72
CA LEU A 497 23.74 -7.95 -0.55
C LEU A 497 22.74 -9.09 -0.35
N PHE A 498 22.92 -9.93 0.68
CA PHE A 498 21.92 -10.95 1.04
C PHE A 498 20.59 -10.35 1.51
N TRP A 499 20.60 -9.20 2.19
CA TRP A 499 19.38 -8.46 2.49
C TRP A 499 18.65 -8.02 1.23
N LEU A 500 19.36 -7.45 0.25
CA LEU A 500 18.75 -7.04 -1.03
C LEU A 500 18.16 -8.23 -1.78
N ALA A 501 18.83 -9.37 -1.79
CA ALA A 501 18.32 -10.59 -2.40
C ALA A 501 17.09 -11.17 -1.67
N ALA A 502 16.98 -10.96 -0.36
CA ALA A 502 15.93 -11.51 0.49
C ALA A 502 14.64 -10.64 0.56
N LEU A 503 14.79 -9.31 0.55
CA LEU A 503 13.69 -8.37 0.77
C LEU A 503 12.52 -8.47 -0.22
N PRO A 504 12.73 -8.72 -1.53
CA PRO A 504 11.62 -8.93 -2.45
C PRO A 504 10.68 -10.06 -2.01
N ALA A 505 11.24 -11.10 -1.40
CA ALA A 505 10.43 -12.22 -0.91
C ALA A 505 9.64 -11.85 0.35
N LEU A 506 10.20 -11.04 1.24
CA LEU A 506 9.51 -10.54 2.43
C LEU A 506 8.26 -9.74 2.04
N SER A 507 8.43 -8.74 1.20
CA SER A 507 7.31 -7.89 0.75
C SER A 507 6.34 -8.66 -0.14
N GLY A 508 6.84 -9.52 -1.03
CA GLY A 508 6.02 -10.35 -1.91
C GLY A 508 5.16 -11.35 -1.15
N ALA A 509 5.69 -12.01 -0.12
CA ALA A 509 4.94 -12.89 0.75
C ALA A 509 3.82 -12.15 1.50
N THR A 510 4.14 -10.99 2.06
CA THR A 510 3.16 -10.14 2.75
C THR A 510 2.06 -9.68 1.80
N LEU A 511 2.42 -9.21 0.61
CA LEU A 511 1.45 -8.76 -0.40
C LEU A 511 0.56 -9.89 -0.93
N ARG A 512 1.01 -11.14 -0.96
CA ARG A 512 0.16 -12.28 -1.35
C ARG A 512 -1.09 -12.39 -0.49
N ILE A 513 -0.99 -12.09 0.80
CA ILE A 513 -2.14 -12.10 1.72
C ILE A 513 -3.20 -11.11 1.24
N PHE A 514 -2.81 -9.90 0.89
CA PHE A 514 -3.72 -8.86 0.40
C PHE A 514 -4.20 -9.14 -1.03
N TYR A 515 -3.30 -9.57 -1.91
CA TYR A 515 -3.62 -9.84 -3.32
C TYR A 515 -4.60 -10.99 -3.51
N SER A 516 -4.68 -11.94 -2.58
CA SER A 516 -5.68 -13.02 -2.62
C SER A 516 -7.13 -12.50 -2.55
N PHE A 517 -7.34 -11.32 -1.96
CA PHE A 517 -8.66 -10.68 -1.85
C PHE A 517 -8.97 -9.70 -3.00
N MET A 518 -8.00 -9.37 -3.83
CA MET A 518 -8.15 -8.32 -4.83
C MET A 518 -9.01 -8.75 -6.03
N VAL A 519 -8.96 -10.03 -6.41
CA VAL A 519 -9.78 -10.55 -7.52
C VAL A 519 -11.28 -10.44 -7.22
N PRO A 520 -11.78 -10.89 -6.06
CA PRO A 520 -13.18 -10.68 -5.68
C PRO A 520 -13.61 -9.21 -5.59
N ILE A 521 -12.66 -8.29 -5.31
CA ILE A 521 -12.93 -6.86 -5.12
C ILE A 521 -12.91 -6.10 -6.44
N PHE A 522 -11.83 -6.23 -7.22
CA PHE A 522 -11.58 -5.46 -8.44
C PHE A 522 -12.03 -6.16 -9.72
N GLY A 523 -12.16 -7.48 -9.68
CA GLY A 523 -12.26 -8.35 -10.86
C GLY A 523 -10.89 -8.83 -11.32
N GLY A 524 -10.85 -10.02 -11.91
CA GLY A 524 -9.61 -10.68 -12.30
C GLY A 524 -8.86 -9.97 -13.42
N ARG A 525 -9.57 -9.49 -14.42
CA ARG A 525 -9.05 -8.73 -15.57
C ARG A 525 -8.37 -7.44 -15.12
N ARG A 526 -9.12 -6.62 -14.38
CA ARG A 526 -8.65 -5.30 -13.93
C ARG A 526 -7.47 -5.44 -12.98
N TRP A 527 -7.57 -6.38 -12.04
CA TRP A 527 -6.48 -6.57 -11.07
C TRP A 527 -5.20 -7.10 -11.73
N THR A 528 -5.31 -8.05 -12.66
CA THR A 528 -4.14 -8.56 -13.39
C THR A 528 -3.46 -7.43 -14.16
N ALA A 529 -4.22 -6.59 -14.85
CA ALA A 529 -3.64 -5.46 -15.60
C ALA A 529 -2.95 -4.44 -14.66
N ILE A 530 -3.61 -4.04 -13.57
CA ILE A 530 -3.08 -3.04 -12.63
C ILE A 530 -1.86 -3.59 -11.89
N SER A 531 -1.94 -4.82 -11.39
CA SER A 531 -0.83 -5.42 -10.64
C SER A 531 0.38 -5.73 -11.53
N THR A 532 0.17 -6.04 -12.80
CA THR A 532 1.26 -6.13 -13.77
C THR A 532 1.84 -4.75 -14.07
N ALA A 533 1.02 -3.74 -14.33
CA ALA A 533 1.49 -2.38 -14.56
C ALA A 533 2.30 -1.80 -13.38
N SER A 534 1.96 -2.18 -12.15
CA SER A 534 2.70 -1.73 -10.95
C SER A 534 4.17 -2.17 -10.95
N LEU A 535 4.52 -3.22 -11.70
CA LEU A 535 5.90 -3.67 -11.87
C LEU A 535 6.78 -2.69 -12.65
N LEU A 536 6.18 -1.74 -13.39
CA LEU A 536 6.92 -0.67 -14.05
C LEU A 536 7.68 0.18 -13.04
N LEU A 537 7.08 0.42 -11.87
CA LEU A 537 7.69 1.26 -10.85
C LEU A 537 9.06 0.74 -10.38
N PRO A 538 9.21 -0.50 -9.87
CA PRO A 538 10.52 -1.01 -9.51
C PRO A 538 11.46 -1.17 -10.72
N CYS A 539 10.97 -1.62 -11.88
CA CYS A 539 11.84 -1.81 -13.04
C CYS A 539 12.46 -0.51 -13.56
N ILE A 540 11.66 0.55 -13.68
CA ILE A 540 12.16 1.84 -14.14
C ILE A 540 13.11 2.44 -13.10
N TRP A 541 12.74 2.40 -11.84
CA TRP A 541 13.57 3.02 -10.80
C TRP A 541 14.87 2.25 -10.54
N ILE A 542 14.85 0.91 -10.52
CA ILE A 542 16.09 0.10 -10.46
C ILE A 542 16.99 0.44 -11.65
N GLY A 543 16.42 0.51 -12.85
CA GLY A 543 17.20 0.81 -14.06
C GLY A 543 17.98 2.11 -13.97
N PHE A 544 17.47 3.11 -13.26
CA PHE A 544 18.21 4.35 -13.01
C PHE A 544 19.14 4.26 -11.79
N ALA A 545 18.69 3.65 -10.70
CA ALA A 545 19.44 3.61 -9.45
C ALA A 545 20.75 2.82 -9.54
N VAL A 546 20.79 1.75 -10.35
CA VAL A 546 21.99 0.91 -10.51
C VAL A 546 23.05 1.48 -11.47
N GLN A 547 22.80 2.64 -12.08
CA GLN A 547 23.79 3.33 -12.92
C GLN A 547 24.79 4.13 -12.09
N ASP A 548 24.50 4.38 -10.83
CA ASP A 548 25.35 5.16 -9.92
C ASP A 548 25.74 4.27 -8.73
N THR A 549 27.04 4.01 -8.59
CA THR A 549 27.61 3.21 -7.50
C THR A 549 27.49 3.88 -6.13
N ASP A 550 27.30 5.20 -6.08
CA ASP A 550 27.13 5.98 -4.86
C ASP A 550 25.66 6.02 -4.38
N THR A 551 24.74 5.37 -5.12
CA THR A 551 23.34 5.28 -4.70
C THR A 551 23.24 4.72 -3.27
N SER A 552 22.49 5.41 -2.42
CA SER A 552 22.30 5.04 -1.02
C SER A 552 21.74 3.61 -0.89
N TYR A 553 22.31 2.84 0.05
CA TYR A 553 21.81 1.50 0.38
C TYR A 553 20.32 1.49 0.76
N MET A 554 19.82 2.55 1.43
CA MET A 554 18.40 2.67 1.78
C MET A 554 17.50 2.73 0.52
N VAL A 555 17.94 3.40 -0.53
CA VAL A 555 17.21 3.41 -1.82
C VAL A 555 17.15 2.01 -2.40
N MET A 556 18.27 1.28 -2.38
CA MET A 556 18.31 -0.11 -2.85
C MET A 556 17.40 -1.04 -2.03
N LEU A 557 17.30 -0.85 -0.70
CA LEU A 557 16.36 -1.58 0.15
C LEU A 557 14.90 -1.32 -0.24
N ILE A 558 14.54 -0.05 -0.48
CA ILE A 558 13.18 0.32 -0.92
C ILE A 558 12.86 -0.32 -2.27
N LEU A 559 13.81 -0.28 -3.21
CA LEU A 559 13.66 -0.87 -4.52
C LEU A 559 13.51 -2.40 -4.46
N ALA A 560 14.25 -3.04 -3.57
CA ALA A 560 14.12 -4.47 -3.31
C ALA A 560 12.73 -4.81 -2.76
N LEU A 561 12.21 -4.02 -1.82
CA LEU A 561 10.84 -4.18 -1.30
C LEU A 561 9.77 -3.98 -2.38
N LEU A 562 9.94 -3.01 -3.29
CA LEU A 562 8.98 -2.75 -4.38
C LEU A 562 8.90 -3.92 -5.37
N CYS A 563 9.99 -4.68 -5.58
CA CYS A 563 9.96 -5.89 -6.40
C CYS A 563 8.98 -6.95 -5.85
N GLY A 564 8.61 -6.87 -4.58
CA GLY A 564 7.59 -7.72 -3.98
C GLY A 564 6.20 -7.59 -4.61
N PHE A 565 5.91 -6.52 -5.37
CA PHE A 565 4.70 -6.44 -6.17
C PHE A 565 4.54 -7.65 -7.09
N GLY A 566 5.65 -8.14 -7.67
CA GLY A 566 5.65 -9.37 -8.46
C GLY A 566 5.29 -10.61 -7.65
N GLY A 567 5.86 -10.72 -6.43
CA GLY A 567 5.56 -11.86 -5.54
C GLY A 567 4.08 -11.99 -5.19
N GLY A 568 3.38 -10.85 -5.01
CA GLY A 568 1.95 -10.81 -4.71
C GLY A 568 1.05 -11.40 -5.81
N ASN A 569 1.44 -11.25 -7.07
CA ASN A 569 0.62 -11.62 -8.23
C ASN A 569 0.29 -13.12 -8.31
N PHE A 570 1.07 -13.97 -7.67
CA PHE A 570 0.78 -15.42 -7.66
C PHE A 570 -0.59 -15.72 -7.05
N SER A 571 -0.90 -15.17 -5.88
CA SER A 571 -2.16 -15.42 -5.19
C SER A 571 -3.37 -14.94 -5.98
N SER A 572 -3.31 -13.73 -6.54
CA SER A 572 -4.41 -13.18 -7.34
C SER A 572 -4.59 -13.91 -8.67
N SER A 573 -3.50 -14.27 -9.34
CA SER A 573 -3.54 -15.04 -10.59
C SER A 573 -4.15 -16.42 -10.38
N MET A 574 -3.74 -17.15 -9.32
CA MET A 574 -4.28 -18.47 -8.99
C MET A 574 -5.76 -18.38 -8.63
N SER A 575 -6.15 -17.41 -7.83
CA SER A 575 -7.56 -17.16 -7.47
C SER A 575 -8.39 -16.87 -8.72
N ASN A 576 -7.93 -15.99 -9.60
CA ASN A 576 -8.64 -15.63 -10.82
C ASN A 576 -8.89 -16.84 -11.72
N ILE A 577 -7.85 -17.60 -12.05
CA ILE A 577 -7.98 -18.78 -12.92
C ILE A 577 -8.85 -19.87 -12.28
N SER A 578 -8.86 -20.00 -10.96
CA SER A 578 -9.70 -20.97 -10.27
C SER A 578 -11.20 -20.74 -10.49
N PHE A 579 -11.63 -19.50 -10.73
CA PHE A 579 -13.04 -19.17 -11.02
C PHE A 579 -13.46 -19.50 -12.45
N PHE A 580 -12.50 -19.55 -13.40
CA PHE A 580 -12.79 -19.84 -14.79
C PHE A 580 -13.03 -21.32 -15.09
N TYR A 581 -12.42 -22.24 -14.33
CA TYR A 581 -12.39 -23.67 -14.68
C TYR A 581 -13.30 -24.52 -13.81
N PRO A 582 -13.97 -25.56 -14.41
CA PRO A 582 -14.72 -26.55 -13.66
C PRO A 582 -13.78 -27.40 -12.79
N GLN A 583 -14.33 -28.01 -11.74
CA GLN A 583 -13.57 -28.81 -10.78
C GLN A 583 -12.68 -29.88 -11.44
N LYS A 584 -13.17 -30.52 -12.49
CA LYS A 584 -12.47 -31.61 -13.18
C LYS A 584 -11.21 -31.14 -13.91
N GLU A 585 -11.19 -29.91 -14.47
CA GLU A 585 -10.06 -29.36 -15.24
C GLU A 585 -9.27 -28.30 -14.45
N LYS A 586 -9.77 -27.85 -13.30
CA LYS A 586 -9.18 -26.78 -12.46
C LYS A 586 -7.75 -27.07 -12.05
N GLY A 587 -7.46 -28.28 -11.60
CA GLY A 587 -6.11 -28.67 -11.17
C GLY A 587 -5.06 -28.54 -12.28
N GLY A 588 -5.40 -28.96 -13.50
CA GLY A 588 -4.53 -28.81 -14.67
C GLY A 588 -4.26 -27.36 -15.04
N ALA A 589 -5.32 -26.52 -15.07
CA ALA A 589 -5.21 -25.11 -15.38
C ALA A 589 -4.37 -24.34 -14.34
N LEU A 590 -4.60 -24.58 -13.05
CA LEU A 590 -3.81 -23.98 -11.97
C LEU A 590 -2.36 -24.45 -11.99
N GLY A 591 -2.13 -25.75 -12.25
CA GLY A 591 -0.80 -26.31 -12.40
C GLY A 591 -0.02 -25.68 -13.55
N MET A 592 -0.67 -25.47 -14.70
CA MET A 592 -0.08 -24.82 -15.86
C MET A 592 0.22 -23.34 -15.58
N ASN A 593 -0.74 -22.61 -15.00
CA ASN A 593 -0.56 -21.21 -14.63
C ASN A 593 0.61 -21.03 -13.66
N ALA A 594 0.67 -21.82 -12.61
CA ALA A 594 1.74 -21.76 -11.61
C ALA A 594 3.10 -22.25 -12.17
N GLY A 595 3.12 -23.34 -12.94
CA GLY A 595 4.36 -23.92 -13.47
C GLY A 595 5.02 -22.99 -14.48
N LEU A 596 4.26 -22.57 -15.50
CA LEU A 596 4.78 -21.67 -16.54
C LEU A 596 5.04 -20.25 -16.00
N GLY A 597 4.25 -19.79 -15.02
CA GLY A 597 4.50 -18.52 -14.33
C GLY A 597 5.84 -18.55 -13.58
N ASN A 598 6.15 -19.64 -12.86
CA ASN A 598 7.40 -19.78 -12.12
C ASN A 598 8.66 -19.78 -13.04
N LEU A 599 8.51 -20.10 -14.32
CA LEU A 599 9.60 -19.96 -15.30
C LEU A 599 10.10 -18.51 -15.41
N GLY A 600 9.36 -17.51 -14.95
CA GLY A 600 9.80 -16.13 -14.86
C GLY A 600 11.08 -15.96 -14.02
N VAL A 601 11.26 -16.77 -12.98
CA VAL A 601 12.51 -16.80 -12.19
C VAL A 601 13.69 -17.22 -13.04
N SER A 602 13.56 -18.34 -13.76
CA SER A 602 14.57 -18.81 -14.69
C SER A 602 14.77 -17.86 -15.87
N GLY A 603 13.68 -17.28 -16.39
CA GLY A 603 13.72 -16.29 -17.46
C GLY A 603 14.53 -15.05 -17.08
N MET A 604 14.37 -14.55 -15.85
CA MET A 604 15.17 -13.45 -15.32
C MET A 604 16.64 -13.81 -15.24
N GLN A 605 16.95 -14.95 -14.64
CA GLN A 605 18.33 -15.39 -14.44
C GLN A 605 19.04 -15.80 -15.74
N LEU A 606 18.31 -16.16 -16.79
CA LEU A 606 18.86 -16.44 -18.12
C LEU A 606 19.07 -15.16 -18.94
N LEU A 607 18.05 -14.29 -18.99
CA LEU A 607 18.05 -13.13 -19.89
C LEU A 607 18.86 -11.96 -19.32
N ALA A 608 18.84 -11.74 -18.01
CA ALA A 608 19.55 -10.61 -17.40
C ALA A 608 21.07 -10.64 -17.69
N PRO A 609 21.80 -11.75 -17.50
CA PRO A 609 23.21 -11.79 -17.85
C PRO A 609 23.52 -11.50 -19.33
N LEU A 610 22.62 -11.90 -20.24
CA LEU A 610 22.79 -11.66 -21.68
C LEU A 610 22.59 -10.17 -22.02
N VAL A 611 21.61 -9.50 -21.41
CA VAL A 611 21.30 -8.10 -21.75
C VAL A 611 22.23 -7.10 -21.06
N ILE A 612 22.78 -7.44 -19.89
CA ILE A 612 23.75 -6.57 -19.20
C ILE A 612 25.12 -6.59 -19.87
N ALA A 613 25.44 -7.61 -20.67
CA ALA A 613 26.70 -7.74 -21.38
C ALA A 613 26.78 -6.91 -22.69
N ALA A 614 25.68 -6.26 -23.08
CA ALA A 614 25.60 -5.54 -24.34
C ALA A 614 24.76 -4.27 -24.21
N SER A 615 25.04 -3.26 -25.04
CA SER A 615 24.27 -2.02 -25.15
C SER A 615 22.94 -2.26 -25.90
N VAL A 616 22.04 -3.04 -25.31
CA VAL A 616 20.77 -3.47 -25.95
C VAL A 616 19.86 -2.28 -26.30
N PHE A 617 19.86 -1.23 -25.49
CA PHE A 617 19.02 -0.03 -25.68
C PHE A 617 19.81 1.14 -26.30
N GLY A 618 21.05 0.92 -26.75
CA GLY A 618 21.90 1.97 -27.34
C GLY A 618 22.07 3.16 -26.39
N GLY A 619 22.12 4.37 -26.92
CA GLY A 619 22.27 5.58 -26.13
C GLY A 619 21.10 5.90 -25.18
N MET A 620 19.94 5.28 -25.36
CA MET A 620 18.82 5.43 -24.42
C MET A 620 18.98 4.59 -23.14
N GLY A 621 19.87 3.59 -23.16
CA GLY A 621 20.11 2.70 -22.03
C GLY A 621 21.03 3.27 -20.96
N GLY A 622 21.65 4.45 -21.16
CA GLY A 622 22.65 5.02 -20.25
C GLY A 622 24.05 4.43 -20.45
N ASP A 623 25.01 4.91 -19.66
CA ASP A 623 26.40 4.51 -19.72
C ASP A 623 26.65 3.17 -19.00
N PRO A 624 27.62 2.35 -19.48
CA PRO A 624 28.02 1.14 -18.80
C PRO A 624 28.81 1.47 -17.53
N LEU A 625 28.69 0.62 -16.54
CA LEU A 625 29.67 0.55 -15.45
C LEU A 625 30.82 -0.38 -15.88
N VAL A 626 32.02 -0.12 -15.37
CA VAL A 626 33.22 -0.92 -15.69
C VAL A 626 33.52 -1.82 -14.50
N ILE A 627 33.77 -3.11 -14.78
CA ILE A 627 34.21 -4.07 -13.77
C ILE A 627 35.59 -3.64 -13.25
N GLN A 628 35.70 -3.42 -11.95
CA GLN A 628 36.92 -2.89 -11.31
C GLN A 628 37.89 -4.00 -10.91
N GLU A 629 37.39 -5.18 -10.54
CA GLU A 629 38.20 -6.28 -10.01
C GLU A 629 37.82 -7.63 -10.62
N GLY A 630 38.76 -8.59 -10.60
CA GLY A 630 38.54 -9.96 -11.03
C GLY A 630 39.00 -10.25 -12.45
N ALA A 631 38.75 -11.48 -12.96
CA ALA A 631 39.14 -11.94 -14.28
C ALA A 631 38.60 -11.13 -15.47
N ASN A 632 37.50 -10.41 -15.25
CA ASN A 632 36.80 -9.58 -16.24
C ASN A 632 37.01 -8.08 -16.02
N ALA A 633 38.03 -7.66 -15.25
CA ALA A 633 38.32 -6.24 -15.01
C ALA A 633 38.49 -5.47 -16.33
N GLY A 634 37.88 -4.29 -16.43
CA GLY A 634 37.85 -3.46 -17.63
C GLY A 634 36.68 -3.76 -18.59
N GLN A 635 35.86 -4.78 -18.35
CA GLN A 635 34.68 -5.07 -19.15
C GLN A 635 33.56 -4.13 -18.82
N GLU A 636 32.87 -3.59 -19.82
CA GLU A 636 31.69 -2.76 -19.70
C GLU A 636 30.44 -3.59 -19.41
N VAL A 637 29.61 -3.15 -18.46
CA VAL A 637 28.37 -3.82 -18.02
C VAL A 637 27.24 -2.81 -17.91
N TRP A 638 26.16 -3.03 -18.62
CA TRP A 638 24.91 -2.25 -18.53
C TRP A 638 23.97 -2.88 -17.50
N LEU A 639 24.27 -2.77 -16.22
CA LEU A 639 23.52 -3.43 -15.14
C LEU A 639 22.03 -3.04 -15.17
N GLN A 640 21.72 -1.82 -15.57
CA GLN A 640 20.38 -1.28 -15.75
C GLN A 640 19.51 -2.06 -16.75
N ASN A 641 20.14 -2.72 -17.73
CA ASN A 641 19.40 -3.47 -18.75
C ASN A 641 18.66 -4.68 -18.15
N ALA A 642 19.13 -5.21 -17.01
CA ALA A 642 18.43 -6.27 -16.28
C ALA A 642 17.03 -5.85 -15.84
N ALA A 643 16.81 -4.55 -15.62
CA ALA A 643 15.52 -3.98 -15.26
C ALA A 643 14.76 -3.46 -16.49
N PHE A 644 15.42 -2.71 -17.35
CA PHE A 644 14.78 -2.08 -18.51
C PHE A 644 14.22 -3.08 -19.52
N LEU A 645 14.80 -4.27 -19.62
CA LEU A 645 14.30 -5.35 -20.50
C LEU A 645 12.80 -5.62 -20.27
N TRP A 646 12.36 -5.57 -19.04
CA TRP A 646 10.99 -5.95 -18.66
C TRP A 646 9.97 -4.84 -18.91
N VAL A 647 10.39 -3.58 -18.98
CA VAL A 647 9.48 -2.42 -19.12
C VAL A 647 8.53 -2.56 -20.32
N PRO A 648 9.00 -2.77 -21.58
CA PRO A 648 8.09 -2.92 -22.72
C PRO A 648 7.21 -4.17 -22.60
N LEU A 649 7.74 -5.26 -22.06
CA LEU A 649 6.99 -6.51 -21.89
C LEU A 649 5.89 -6.37 -20.84
N ILE A 650 6.13 -5.64 -19.75
CA ILE A 650 5.14 -5.31 -18.71
C ILE A 650 4.01 -4.47 -19.29
N VAL A 651 4.33 -3.47 -20.12
CA VAL A 651 3.31 -2.65 -20.80
C VAL A 651 2.43 -3.53 -21.68
N ILE A 652 3.05 -4.38 -22.53
CA ILE A 652 2.31 -5.30 -23.42
C ILE A 652 1.45 -6.26 -22.59
N GLY A 653 1.99 -6.87 -21.53
CA GLY A 653 1.26 -7.78 -20.67
C GLY A 653 0.07 -7.12 -19.97
N SER A 654 0.26 -5.92 -19.44
CA SER A 654 -0.80 -5.14 -18.78
C SER A 654 -1.93 -4.77 -19.77
N VAL A 655 -1.58 -4.30 -20.97
CA VAL A 655 -2.53 -3.97 -22.05
C VAL A 655 -3.28 -5.23 -22.49
N ALA A 656 -2.57 -6.34 -22.70
CA ALA A 656 -3.18 -7.62 -23.05
C ALA A 656 -4.16 -8.11 -21.98
N ALA A 657 -3.83 -7.96 -20.69
CA ALA A 657 -4.73 -8.28 -19.59
C ALA A 657 -5.97 -7.36 -19.58
N TRP A 658 -5.79 -6.07 -19.79
CA TRP A 658 -6.87 -5.08 -19.76
C TRP A 658 -7.91 -5.32 -20.86
N PHE A 659 -7.47 -5.61 -22.09
CA PHE A 659 -8.35 -5.75 -23.25
C PHE A 659 -8.70 -7.20 -23.57
N GLY A 660 -7.88 -8.17 -23.17
CA GLY A 660 -8.03 -9.59 -23.57
C GLY A 660 -8.64 -10.49 -22.51
N MET A 661 -8.59 -10.14 -21.23
CA MET A 661 -9.17 -10.94 -20.14
C MET A 661 -10.61 -10.54 -19.84
N ASN A 662 -11.29 -11.35 -19.03
CA ASN A 662 -12.66 -11.11 -18.57
C ASN A 662 -12.70 -11.00 -17.04
N ASP A 663 -13.72 -10.29 -16.55
CA ASP A 663 -14.16 -10.33 -15.16
C ASP A 663 -15.36 -11.25 -15.01
N ILE A 664 -15.42 -12.06 -13.96
CA ILE A 664 -16.58 -12.89 -13.63
C ILE A 664 -17.36 -12.20 -12.52
N SER A 665 -18.62 -11.84 -12.76
CA SER A 665 -19.44 -11.10 -11.80
C SER A 665 -19.79 -11.94 -10.54
N SER A 666 -19.88 -13.25 -10.69
CA SER A 666 -20.15 -14.20 -9.59
C SER A 666 -18.91 -14.62 -8.79
N ALA A 667 -17.69 -14.20 -9.19
CA ALA A 667 -16.44 -14.49 -8.48
C ALA A 667 -16.35 -13.68 -7.18
N LYS A 668 -17.25 -13.95 -6.23
CA LYS A 668 -17.33 -13.29 -4.92
C LYS A 668 -16.90 -14.26 -3.82
N ALA A 669 -15.96 -13.85 -2.98
CA ALA A 669 -15.67 -14.51 -1.73
C ALA A 669 -15.59 -13.43 -0.62
N SER A 670 -16.35 -13.66 0.46
CA SER A 670 -16.26 -12.79 1.64
C SER A 670 -14.97 -13.12 2.41
N PHE A 671 -14.33 -12.11 2.99
CA PHE A 671 -13.20 -12.32 3.90
C PHE A 671 -13.57 -13.21 5.08
N SER A 672 -14.77 -13.02 5.65
CA SER A 672 -15.26 -13.82 6.77
C SER A 672 -15.39 -15.30 6.42
N ASP A 673 -15.78 -15.63 5.18
CA ASP A 673 -15.91 -17.00 4.69
C ASP A 673 -14.55 -17.67 4.50
N GLN A 674 -13.51 -16.91 4.22
CA GLN A 674 -12.15 -17.42 4.06
C GLN A 674 -11.41 -17.49 5.40
N ALA A 675 -11.76 -16.64 6.37
CA ALA A 675 -11.11 -16.59 7.68
C ALA A 675 -11.30 -17.87 8.52
N VAL A 676 -12.25 -18.74 8.15
CA VAL A 676 -12.47 -20.05 8.78
C VAL A 676 -11.21 -20.92 8.76
N ILE A 677 -10.36 -20.79 7.72
CA ILE A 677 -9.12 -21.56 7.59
C ILE A 677 -8.13 -21.33 8.75
N PHE A 678 -8.14 -20.16 9.38
CA PHE A 678 -7.24 -19.86 10.51
C PHE A 678 -7.53 -20.69 11.76
N LYS A 679 -8.74 -21.22 11.88
CA LYS A 679 -9.14 -22.15 12.96
C LYS A 679 -8.77 -23.59 12.67
N ARG A 680 -8.33 -23.91 11.46
CA ARG A 680 -7.96 -25.25 11.02
C ARG A 680 -6.49 -25.53 11.29
N SER A 681 -6.18 -26.52 12.16
CA SER A 681 -4.80 -26.90 12.46
C SER A 681 -4.00 -27.34 11.23
N HIS A 682 -4.66 -28.04 10.30
CA HIS A 682 -4.03 -28.50 9.06
C HIS A 682 -3.63 -27.34 8.12
N ASN A 683 -4.26 -26.18 8.21
CA ASN A 683 -3.80 -24.99 7.50
C ASN A 683 -2.37 -24.60 7.93
N TRP A 684 -2.11 -24.58 9.23
CA TRP A 684 -0.79 -24.22 9.78
C TRP A 684 0.27 -25.30 9.52
N ILE A 685 -0.13 -26.56 9.60
CA ILE A 685 0.76 -27.69 9.25
C ILE A 685 1.18 -27.58 7.78
N MET A 686 0.22 -27.35 6.89
CA MET A 686 0.51 -27.18 5.46
C MET A 686 1.34 -25.92 5.16
N CYS A 687 1.21 -24.86 5.96
CA CYS A 687 2.12 -23.69 5.88
C CYS A 687 3.58 -24.10 6.09
N ILE A 688 3.87 -24.92 7.10
CA ILE A 688 5.22 -25.39 7.41
C ILE A 688 5.75 -26.29 6.27
N LEU A 689 4.95 -27.23 5.82
CA LEU A 689 5.36 -28.14 4.74
C LEU A 689 5.58 -27.43 3.41
N TYR A 690 4.72 -26.46 3.08
CA TYR A 690 4.86 -25.69 1.84
C TYR A 690 5.98 -24.66 1.92
N LEU A 691 6.30 -24.14 3.11
CA LEU A 691 7.52 -23.39 3.37
C LEU A 691 8.77 -24.24 3.07
N GLY A 692 8.76 -25.51 3.48
CA GLY A 692 9.85 -26.46 3.21
C GLY A 692 10.04 -26.77 1.72
N THR A 693 8.99 -26.74 0.92
CA THR A 693 9.07 -27.04 -0.54
C THR A 693 9.14 -25.76 -1.39
N PHE A 694 8.05 -25.00 -1.48
CA PHE A 694 8.01 -23.78 -2.28
C PHE A 694 8.90 -22.67 -1.72
N GLY A 695 8.93 -22.51 -0.39
CA GLY A 695 9.80 -21.54 0.26
C GLY A 695 11.27 -21.81 -0.04
N SER A 696 11.68 -23.08 -0.05
CA SER A 696 13.04 -23.49 -0.41
C SER A 696 13.33 -23.25 -1.90
N PHE A 697 12.36 -23.50 -2.79
CA PHE A 697 12.51 -23.20 -4.21
C PHE A 697 12.84 -21.72 -4.46
N ILE A 698 12.04 -20.82 -3.91
CA ILE A 698 12.25 -19.37 -4.07
C ILE A 698 13.51 -18.91 -3.33
N GLY A 699 13.77 -19.45 -2.13
CA GLY A 699 14.93 -19.09 -1.33
C GLY A 699 16.25 -19.50 -1.98
N PHE A 700 16.32 -20.70 -2.54
CA PHE A 700 17.50 -21.13 -3.30
C PHE A 700 17.64 -20.33 -4.58
N ALA A 701 16.56 -20.07 -5.31
CA ALA A 701 16.60 -19.24 -6.52
C ALA A 701 17.13 -17.82 -6.25
N ALA A 702 16.76 -17.22 -5.12
CA ALA A 702 17.22 -15.88 -4.74
C ALA A 702 18.66 -15.88 -4.22
N GLY A 703 19.05 -16.88 -3.44
CA GLY A 703 20.35 -16.91 -2.73
C GLY A 703 21.46 -17.64 -3.45
N PHE A 704 21.15 -18.63 -4.29
CA PHE A 704 22.15 -19.48 -4.94
C PHE A 704 23.14 -18.70 -5.82
N PRO A 705 22.74 -17.74 -6.67
CA PRO A 705 23.69 -17.03 -7.52
C PRO A 705 24.74 -16.27 -6.70
N LEU A 706 24.34 -15.54 -5.68
CA LEU A 706 25.24 -14.78 -4.82
C LEU A 706 26.14 -15.72 -4.01
N LEU A 707 25.56 -16.77 -3.40
CA LEU A 707 26.30 -17.75 -2.61
C LEU A 707 27.39 -18.45 -3.45
N SER A 708 27.04 -18.90 -4.66
CA SER A 708 28.01 -19.61 -5.52
C SER A 708 29.13 -18.71 -6.02
N GLY A 709 28.84 -17.42 -6.32
CA GLY A 709 29.86 -16.45 -6.71
C GLY A 709 30.82 -16.11 -5.57
N MET A 710 30.36 -16.16 -4.32
CA MET A 710 31.22 -15.95 -3.15
C MET A 710 32.08 -17.14 -2.81
N LEU A 711 31.54 -18.35 -2.94
CA LEU A 711 32.25 -19.58 -2.59
C LEU A 711 33.22 -20.03 -3.71
N PHE A 712 32.91 -19.73 -4.96
CA PHE A 712 33.65 -20.10 -6.16
C PHE A 712 33.88 -18.88 -7.08
N PRO A 713 34.77 -17.94 -6.70
CA PRO A 713 34.97 -16.68 -7.44
C PRO A 713 35.45 -16.87 -8.88
N GLU A 714 36.05 -18.03 -9.20
CA GLU A 714 36.56 -18.37 -10.53
C GLU A 714 35.47 -18.69 -11.55
N VAL A 715 34.25 -18.99 -11.08
CA VAL A 715 33.12 -19.35 -11.93
C VAL A 715 32.08 -18.25 -11.88
N ASP A 716 31.68 -17.71 -13.04
CA ASP A 716 30.57 -16.77 -13.11
C ASP A 716 29.23 -17.52 -12.87
N PRO A 717 28.61 -17.38 -11.71
CA PRO A 717 27.40 -18.11 -11.38
C PRO A 717 26.20 -17.71 -12.24
N THR A 718 26.23 -16.52 -12.84
CA THR A 718 25.14 -16.01 -13.68
C THR A 718 24.98 -16.80 -14.97
N ALA A 719 26.04 -17.52 -15.43
CA ALA A 719 25.99 -18.41 -16.59
C ALA A 719 25.14 -19.66 -16.35
N TYR A 720 24.98 -20.10 -15.08
CA TYR A 720 24.36 -21.39 -14.73
C TYR A 720 23.15 -21.24 -13.80
N ALA A 721 22.96 -20.08 -13.14
CA ALA A 721 21.95 -19.88 -12.10
C ALA A 721 20.52 -20.20 -12.57
N PHE A 722 20.19 -19.87 -13.82
CA PHE A 722 18.86 -20.10 -14.39
C PHE A 722 18.45 -21.59 -14.45
N LEU A 723 19.44 -22.52 -14.51
CA LEU A 723 19.17 -23.95 -14.58
C LEU A 723 18.45 -24.48 -13.34
N GLY A 724 18.76 -23.97 -12.16
CA GLY A 724 18.10 -24.34 -10.91
C GLY A 724 16.58 -24.11 -10.94
N PRO A 725 16.13 -22.86 -11.06
CA PRO A 725 14.69 -22.55 -11.17
C PRO A 725 14.01 -23.23 -12.38
N LEU A 726 14.74 -23.41 -13.50
CA LEU A 726 14.22 -24.11 -14.68
C LEU A 726 13.85 -25.57 -14.35
N VAL A 727 14.79 -26.34 -13.83
CA VAL A 727 14.53 -27.75 -13.51
C VAL A 727 13.49 -27.90 -12.39
N GLY A 728 13.51 -27.00 -11.40
CA GLY A 728 12.52 -26.98 -10.31
C GLY A 728 11.10 -26.66 -10.80
N ALA A 729 10.95 -25.69 -11.70
CA ALA A 729 9.65 -25.36 -12.30
C ALA A 729 9.10 -26.49 -13.16
N LEU A 730 9.96 -27.15 -13.96
CA LEU A 730 9.59 -28.29 -14.79
C LEU A 730 9.32 -29.56 -13.96
N ALA A 731 9.99 -29.76 -12.83
CA ALA A 731 9.75 -30.89 -11.93
C ALA A 731 8.41 -30.78 -11.17
N ARG A 732 7.82 -29.61 -11.05
CA ARG A 732 6.57 -29.38 -10.30
C ARG A 732 5.36 -30.15 -10.87
N PRO A 733 5.06 -30.11 -12.18
CA PRO A 733 3.99 -30.94 -12.76
C PRO A 733 4.25 -32.43 -12.60
N VAL A 734 5.50 -32.85 -12.73
CA VAL A 734 5.91 -34.27 -12.54
C VAL A 734 5.62 -34.69 -11.10
N GLY A 735 5.96 -33.87 -10.11
CA GLY A 735 5.67 -34.10 -8.70
C GLY A 735 4.18 -34.26 -8.42
N GLY A 736 3.33 -33.44 -9.05
CA GLY A 736 1.87 -33.56 -8.99
C GLY A 736 1.36 -34.88 -9.56
N ILE A 737 1.81 -35.28 -10.75
CA ILE A 737 1.41 -36.54 -11.41
C ILE A 737 1.85 -37.76 -10.58
N VAL A 738 3.06 -37.73 -10.03
CA VAL A 738 3.56 -38.80 -9.16
C VAL A 738 2.77 -38.87 -7.85
N ALA A 739 2.42 -37.72 -7.28
CA ALA A 739 1.59 -37.61 -6.07
C ALA A 739 0.16 -38.13 -6.30
N ASP A 740 -0.40 -37.97 -7.49
CA ASP A 740 -1.72 -38.55 -7.85
C ASP A 740 -1.71 -40.08 -7.84
N LYS A 741 -0.59 -40.69 -8.22
CA LYS A 741 -0.46 -42.17 -8.31
C LYS A 741 -0.03 -42.81 -7.00
N LEU A 742 0.88 -42.18 -6.25
CA LEU A 742 1.51 -42.80 -5.06
C LEU A 742 0.98 -42.22 -3.73
N GLY A 743 0.16 -41.18 -3.78
CA GLY A 743 -0.28 -40.41 -2.62
C GLY A 743 0.64 -39.21 -2.32
N GLY A 744 0.04 -38.07 -2.09
CA GLY A 744 0.77 -36.79 -1.87
C GLY A 744 1.69 -36.84 -0.65
N ALA A 745 1.23 -37.42 0.45
CA ALA A 745 1.99 -37.51 1.68
C ALA A 745 3.24 -38.40 1.57
N ARG A 746 3.13 -39.54 0.87
CA ARG A 746 4.29 -40.42 0.67
C ARG A 746 5.37 -39.75 -0.19
N VAL A 747 4.95 -39.14 -1.28
CA VAL A 747 5.88 -38.42 -2.17
C VAL A 747 6.54 -37.29 -1.39
N THR A 748 5.81 -36.49 -0.64
CA THR A 748 6.32 -35.37 0.17
C THR A 748 7.32 -35.86 1.23
N PHE A 749 7.04 -36.99 1.91
CA PHE A 749 7.93 -37.56 2.91
C PHE A 749 9.30 -37.94 2.31
N TRP A 750 9.30 -38.73 1.24
CA TRP A 750 10.54 -39.14 0.57
C TRP A 750 11.27 -37.98 -0.06
N ASN A 751 10.51 -36.98 -0.52
CA ASN A 751 11.08 -35.76 -1.09
C ASN A 751 11.86 -34.93 -0.04
N PHE A 752 11.36 -34.80 1.20
CA PHE A 752 12.15 -34.14 2.26
C PHE A 752 13.42 -34.90 2.62
N LEU A 753 13.39 -36.22 2.60
CA LEU A 753 14.62 -37.00 2.79
C LEU A 753 15.64 -36.77 1.64
N LEU A 754 15.15 -36.65 0.39
CA LEU A 754 15.99 -36.30 -0.75
C LEU A 754 16.57 -34.89 -0.58
N MET A 755 15.80 -33.95 -0.07
CA MET A 755 16.29 -32.59 0.21
C MET A 755 17.37 -32.60 1.30
N ILE A 756 17.22 -33.39 2.36
CA ILE A 756 18.26 -33.56 3.39
C ILE A 756 19.55 -34.08 2.75
N ALA A 757 19.44 -35.11 1.91
CA ALA A 757 20.60 -35.66 1.19
C ALA A 757 21.22 -34.62 0.24
N GLY A 758 20.41 -33.82 -0.44
CA GLY A 758 20.86 -32.72 -1.30
C GLY A 758 21.66 -31.65 -0.54
N VAL A 759 21.18 -31.23 0.64
CA VAL A 759 21.89 -30.25 1.49
C VAL A 759 23.19 -30.86 2.02
N ALA A 760 23.19 -32.12 2.44
CA ALA A 760 24.39 -32.82 2.86
C ALA A 760 25.42 -32.89 1.71
N GLY A 761 24.95 -33.15 0.48
CA GLY A 761 25.79 -33.11 -0.75
C GLY A 761 26.36 -31.69 -0.98
N VAL A 762 25.59 -30.66 -0.83
CA VAL A 762 26.11 -29.27 -0.92
C VAL A 762 27.21 -29.04 0.12
N MET A 763 27.00 -29.45 1.37
CA MET A 763 27.98 -29.31 2.45
C MET A 763 29.28 -30.09 2.14
N TYR A 764 29.20 -31.27 1.53
CA TYR A 764 30.35 -32.10 1.19
C TYR A 764 31.26 -31.44 0.16
N PHE A 765 30.71 -30.70 -0.79
CA PHE A 765 31.47 -30.06 -1.87
C PHE A 765 31.83 -28.59 -1.57
N LEU A 766 31.57 -28.08 -0.38
CA LEU A 766 31.97 -26.72 0.02
C LEU A 766 33.52 -26.60 0.07
N PRO A 767 34.07 -25.41 -0.28
CA PRO A 767 35.44 -25.09 0.08
C PRO A 767 35.57 -24.98 1.60
N ILE A 768 36.35 -25.87 2.21
CA ILE A 768 36.69 -25.85 3.63
C ILE A 768 38.16 -25.41 3.76
N ALA A 769 38.52 -24.80 4.90
CA ALA A 769 39.88 -24.31 5.13
C ALA A 769 40.93 -25.36 4.77
N GLY A 770 41.69 -25.11 3.69
CA GLY A 770 42.71 -25.98 3.13
C GLY A 770 42.26 -26.88 1.97
N THR A 771 41.02 -26.80 1.48
CA THR A 771 40.54 -27.51 0.27
C THR A 771 39.84 -26.54 -0.69
N GLU A 772 40.08 -26.69 -2.00
CA GLU A 772 39.53 -25.81 -3.03
C GLU A 772 38.01 -26.03 -3.27
N GLY A 773 37.36 -27.00 -2.63
CA GLY A 773 36.00 -27.39 -2.92
C GLY A 773 35.81 -27.93 -4.36
N ASN A 774 34.56 -28.28 -4.71
CA ASN A 774 34.24 -28.72 -6.08
C ASN A 774 32.97 -28.05 -6.55
N PHE A 775 33.12 -27.04 -7.44
CA PHE A 775 31.97 -26.30 -7.99
C PHE A 775 30.94 -27.22 -8.65
N TRP A 776 31.39 -28.15 -9.50
CA TRP A 776 30.47 -29.02 -10.25
C TRP A 776 29.70 -29.99 -9.35
N GLY A 777 30.34 -30.49 -8.30
CA GLY A 777 29.67 -31.28 -7.27
C GLY A 777 28.66 -30.45 -6.45
N PHE A 778 29.05 -29.26 -6.04
CA PHE A 778 28.18 -28.27 -5.36
C PHE A 778 26.99 -27.92 -6.23
N PHE A 779 27.21 -27.58 -7.51
CA PHE A 779 26.17 -27.27 -8.49
C PHE A 779 25.21 -28.44 -8.69
N ALA A 780 25.72 -29.66 -8.89
CA ALA A 780 24.90 -30.87 -9.05
C ALA A 780 24.01 -31.12 -7.83
N ALA A 781 24.57 -30.96 -6.61
CA ALA A 781 23.81 -31.10 -5.39
C ALA A 781 22.66 -30.05 -5.29
N PHE A 782 22.92 -28.79 -5.70
CA PHE A 782 21.88 -27.78 -5.81
C PHE A 782 20.83 -28.09 -6.89
N MET A 783 21.22 -28.69 -8.02
CA MET A 783 20.25 -29.15 -9.04
C MET A 783 19.32 -30.23 -8.46
N VAL A 784 19.85 -31.15 -7.68
CA VAL A 784 19.03 -32.14 -6.97
C VAL A 784 18.05 -31.44 -6.00
N LEU A 785 18.49 -30.42 -5.27
CA LEU A 785 17.63 -29.64 -4.39
C LEU A 785 16.53 -28.92 -5.17
N PHE A 786 16.83 -28.30 -6.30
CA PHE A 786 15.83 -27.62 -7.13
C PHE A 786 14.80 -28.61 -7.69
N ILE A 787 15.23 -29.77 -8.18
CA ILE A 787 14.33 -30.84 -8.63
C ILE A 787 13.43 -31.31 -7.46
N ALA A 788 14.04 -31.57 -6.31
CA ALA A 788 13.31 -31.98 -5.12
C ALA A 788 12.30 -30.92 -4.66
N THR A 789 12.69 -29.63 -4.62
CA THR A 789 11.75 -28.56 -4.30
C THR A 789 10.59 -28.48 -5.29
N GLY A 790 10.83 -28.69 -6.58
CA GLY A 790 9.79 -28.77 -7.61
C GLY A 790 8.82 -29.93 -7.39
N ILE A 791 9.33 -31.13 -7.18
CA ILE A 791 8.51 -32.32 -6.86
C ILE A 791 7.70 -32.09 -5.59
N GLY A 792 8.34 -31.55 -4.54
CA GLY A 792 7.70 -31.21 -3.28
C GLY A 792 6.59 -30.17 -3.45
N ASN A 793 6.79 -29.19 -4.30
CA ASN A 793 5.75 -28.19 -4.64
C ASN A 793 4.51 -28.84 -5.24
N GLY A 794 4.68 -29.76 -6.17
CA GLY A 794 3.59 -30.52 -6.77
C GLY A 794 2.87 -31.41 -5.77
N SER A 795 3.61 -32.17 -4.96
CA SER A 795 3.05 -33.13 -4.02
C SER A 795 2.34 -32.46 -2.84
N THR A 796 2.90 -31.43 -2.22
CA THR A 796 2.25 -30.67 -1.12
C THR A 796 1.02 -29.94 -1.59
N PHE A 797 1.04 -29.34 -2.77
CA PHE A 797 -0.11 -28.66 -3.36
C PHE A 797 -1.29 -29.63 -3.60
N ARG A 798 -0.98 -30.89 -3.99
CA ARG A 798 -1.95 -31.96 -4.18
C ARG A 798 -2.60 -32.44 -2.86
N MET A 799 -1.87 -32.36 -1.74
CA MET A 799 -2.38 -32.79 -0.43
C MET A 799 -3.54 -31.91 0.05
N VAL A 800 -3.48 -30.61 -0.18
CA VAL A 800 -4.45 -29.65 0.37
C VAL A 800 -5.91 -29.98 0.05
N PRO A 801 -6.33 -30.16 -1.23
CA PRO A 801 -7.72 -30.49 -1.52
C PRO A 801 -8.18 -31.80 -0.88
N VAL A 802 -7.31 -32.79 -0.78
CA VAL A 802 -7.63 -34.10 -0.19
C VAL A 802 -7.89 -33.96 1.31
N ILE A 803 -7.02 -33.29 2.03
CA ILE A 803 -7.12 -33.10 3.48
C ILE A 803 -8.41 -32.34 3.83
N PHE A 804 -8.67 -31.21 3.21
CA PHE A 804 -9.80 -30.35 3.56
C PHE A 804 -11.14 -30.93 3.10
N LEU A 805 -11.18 -31.66 1.98
CA LEU A 805 -12.36 -32.37 1.56
C LEU A 805 -12.68 -33.53 2.54
N ASN A 806 -11.68 -34.32 2.93
CA ASN A 806 -11.87 -35.43 3.89
C ASN A 806 -12.35 -34.93 5.25
N GLN A 807 -11.82 -33.80 5.73
CA GLN A 807 -12.28 -33.16 6.97
C GLN A 807 -13.74 -32.75 6.89
N ARG A 808 -14.17 -32.11 5.79
CA ARG A 808 -15.57 -31.72 5.61
C ARG A 808 -16.51 -32.90 5.48
N LYS A 809 -16.08 -33.94 4.79
CA LYS A 809 -16.86 -35.20 4.74
C LYS A 809 -17.02 -35.85 6.11
N ARG A 810 -16.03 -35.79 6.99
CA ARG A 810 -16.15 -36.27 8.39
C ARG A 810 -17.12 -35.42 9.23
N GLU A 811 -17.17 -34.12 9.02
CA GLU A 811 -18.02 -33.20 9.79
C GLU A 811 -19.47 -33.20 9.29
N LEU A 812 -19.72 -33.26 7.99
CA LEU A 812 -21.01 -33.05 7.35
C LEU A 812 -21.57 -34.31 6.64
N GLY A 813 -20.85 -35.45 6.72
CA GLY A 813 -21.16 -36.64 5.91
C GLY A 813 -20.73 -36.49 4.44
N ASP A 814 -20.96 -37.50 3.63
CA ASP A 814 -20.66 -37.49 2.19
C ASP A 814 -21.79 -36.79 1.40
N THR A 815 -21.89 -35.48 1.56
CA THR A 815 -22.92 -34.60 0.98
C THR A 815 -22.35 -33.64 -0.04
N ASP A 816 -23.17 -33.15 -0.97
CA ASP A 816 -22.76 -32.10 -1.93
C ASP A 816 -22.31 -30.82 -1.23
N GLU A 817 -22.90 -30.50 -0.08
CA GLU A 817 -22.50 -29.34 0.72
C GLU A 817 -21.10 -29.54 1.31
N ALA A 818 -20.74 -30.75 1.78
CA ALA A 818 -19.40 -31.07 2.26
C ALA A 818 -18.36 -30.91 1.15
N ILE A 819 -18.68 -31.34 -0.07
CA ILE A 819 -17.81 -31.17 -1.26
C ILE A 819 -17.62 -29.69 -1.59
N LYS A 820 -18.71 -28.92 -1.62
CA LYS A 820 -18.67 -27.49 -1.91
C LYS A 820 -17.87 -26.70 -0.89
N GLN A 821 -18.09 -26.95 0.39
CA GLN A 821 -17.34 -26.29 1.48
C GLN A 821 -15.87 -26.73 1.51
N GLY A 822 -15.57 -28.03 1.33
CA GLY A 822 -14.20 -28.54 1.26
C GLY A 822 -13.40 -27.92 0.11
N ASN A 823 -14.01 -27.76 -1.05
CA ASN A 823 -13.40 -27.09 -2.20
C ASN A 823 -13.16 -25.59 -1.95
N LYS A 824 -14.10 -24.92 -1.29
CA LYS A 824 -13.99 -23.50 -0.92
C LYS A 824 -12.85 -23.28 0.09
N GLU A 825 -12.78 -24.10 1.14
CA GLU A 825 -11.68 -24.04 2.12
C GLU A 825 -10.33 -24.38 1.50
N SER A 826 -10.26 -25.41 0.64
CA SER A 826 -9.02 -25.78 -0.06
C SER A 826 -8.47 -24.63 -0.89
N ALA A 827 -9.34 -23.91 -1.62
CA ALA A 827 -8.91 -22.77 -2.43
C ALA A 827 -8.34 -21.64 -1.55
N ALA A 828 -8.98 -21.33 -0.42
CA ALA A 828 -8.51 -20.33 0.54
C ALA A 828 -7.18 -20.75 1.19
N VAL A 829 -7.03 -22.02 1.56
CA VAL A 829 -5.79 -22.58 2.14
C VAL A 829 -4.65 -22.51 1.14
N ILE A 830 -4.87 -22.88 -0.12
CA ILE A 830 -3.86 -22.79 -1.19
C ILE A 830 -3.33 -21.35 -1.33
N GLY A 831 -4.21 -20.37 -1.31
CA GLY A 831 -3.81 -18.95 -1.32
C GLY A 831 -2.96 -18.59 -0.12
N PHE A 832 -3.41 -18.95 1.09
CA PHE A 832 -2.74 -18.58 2.33
C PHE A 832 -1.38 -19.30 2.52
N ILE A 833 -1.31 -20.63 2.30
CA ILE A 833 -0.04 -21.37 2.42
C ILE A 833 1.00 -20.88 1.40
N SER A 834 0.56 -20.44 0.22
CA SER A 834 1.46 -19.89 -0.79
C SER A 834 2.05 -18.52 -0.38
N ALA A 835 1.28 -17.72 0.35
CA ALA A 835 1.75 -16.49 0.95
C ALA A 835 2.77 -16.78 2.06
N PHE A 836 2.42 -17.68 2.98
CA PHE A 836 3.30 -18.07 4.08
C PHE A 836 4.62 -18.69 3.59
N ALA A 837 4.54 -19.61 2.64
CA ALA A 837 5.73 -20.27 2.09
C ALA A 837 6.67 -19.31 1.35
N ALA A 838 6.18 -18.24 0.75
CA ALA A 838 7.01 -17.28 0.05
C ALA A 838 8.03 -16.56 0.97
N TYR A 839 7.79 -16.54 2.29
CA TYR A 839 8.79 -16.05 3.27
C TYR A 839 10.10 -16.88 3.25
N GLY A 840 10.09 -18.09 2.71
CA GLY A 840 11.32 -18.87 2.50
C GLY A 840 12.34 -18.15 1.62
N GLY A 841 11.86 -17.37 0.65
CA GLY A 841 12.70 -16.51 -0.18
C GLY A 841 13.40 -15.38 0.58
N PHE A 842 12.89 -15.01 1.75
CA PHE A 842 13.55 -14.11 2.68
C PHE A 842 14.50 -14.87 3.63
N PHE A 843 14.01 -15.93 4.27
CA PHE A 843 14.76 -16.62 5.31
C PHE A 843 16.03 -17.29 4.78
N ILE A 844 16.01 -17.90 3.61
CA ILE A 844 17.17 -18.66 3.09
C ILE A 844 18.36 -17.76 2.71
N PRO A 845 18.22 -16.72 1.86
CA PRO A 845 19.33 -15.81 1.60
C PRO A 845 19.82 -15.10 2.85
N LYS A 846 18.90 -14.74 3.75
CA LYS A 846 19.24 -14.11 5.03
C LYS A 846 19.98 -15.06 5.96
N ALA A 847 19.63 -16.36 5.97
CA ALA A 847 20.35 -17.38 6.72
C ALA A 847 21.78 -17.54 6.22
N TYR A 848 22.00 -17.51 4.89
CA TYR A 848 23.35 -17.51 4.33
C TYR A 848 24.16 -16.32 4.81
N GLY A 849 23.64 -15.09 4.64
CA GLY A 849 24.32 -13.88 5.03
C GLY A 849 24.62 -13.84 6.53
N SER A 850 23.66 -14.25 7.37
CA SER A 850 23.85 -14.30 8.84
C SER A 850 24.85 -15.37 9.25
N SER A 851 24.78 -16.57 8.65
CA SER A 851 25.74 -17.66 8.94
C SER A 851 27.16 -17.23 8.60
N ILE A 852 27.39 -16.66 7.43
CA ILE A 852 28.72 -16.20 7.00
C ILE A 852 29.22 -15.07 7.92
N SER A 853 28.36 -14.10 8.23
CA SER A 853 28.70 -12.96 9.09
C SER A 853 29.07 -13.38 10.53
N LEU A 854 28.39 -14.40 11.09
CA LEU A 854 28.57 -14.83 12.49
C LEU A 854 29.61 -15.92 12.65
N THR A 855 29.75 -16.82 11.67
CA THR A 855 30.60 -18.03 11.79
C THR A 855 31.71 -18.09 10.76
N GLY A 856 31.77 -17.15 9.82
CA GLY A 856 32.72 -17.19 8.68
C GLY A 856 32.42 -18.29 7.65
N SER A 857 31.30 -19.04 7.81
CA SER A 857 30.93 -20.15 6.91
C SER A 857 29.42 -20.21 6.70
N VAL A 858 28.99 -20.76 5.56
CA VAL A 858 27.57 -21.04 5.26
C VAL A 858 27.06 -22.29 5.97
N SER A 859 27.93 -23.09 6.57
CA SER A 859 27.61 -24.41 7.14
C SER A 859 26.51 -24.38 8.19
N ALA A 860 26.46 -23.37 9.06
CA ALA A 860 25.44 -23.26 10.09
C ALA A 860 24.02 -23.07 9.47
N ALA A 861 23.90 -22.29 8.41
CA ALA A 861 22.65 -22.18 7.67
C ALA A 861 22.21 -23.52 7.05
N LEU A 862 23.14 -24.24 6.41
CA LEU A 862 22.84 -25.52 5.78
C LEU A 862 22.41 -26.58 6.82
N VAL A 863 23.05 -26.62 7.97
CA VAL A 863 22.65 -27.50 9.09
C VAL A 863 21.23 -27.15 9.55
N SER A 864 20.90 -25.87 9.65
CA SER A 864 19.54 -25.46 10.04
C SER A 864 18.48 -25.91 9.04
N PHE A 865 18.81 -25.95 7.73
CA PHE A 865 17.91 -26.47 6.70
C PHE A 865 17.71 -27.99 6.81
N ILE A 866 18.78 -28.74 7.10
CA ILE A 866 18.67 -30.19 7.38
C ILE A 866 17.72 -30.44 8.54
N VAL A 867 17.88 -29.72 9.67
CA VAL A 867 17.00 -29.83 10.82
C VAL A 867 15.56 -29.49 10.47
N PHE A 868 15.35 -28.42 9.70
CA PHE A 868 14.01 -28.00 9.27
C PHE A 868 13.34 -29.06 8.37
N TYR A 869 14.05 -29.64 7.40
CA TYR A 869 13.52 -30.70 6.54
C TYR A 869 13.27 -32.00 7.29
N ALA A 870 14.10 -32.32 8.30
CA ALA A 870 13.83 -33.44 9.19
C ALA A 870 12.53 -33.25 9.98
N ILE A 871 12.29 -32.05 10.50
CA ILE A 871 11.02 -31.68 11.17
C ILE A 871 9.85 -31.83 10.17
N CYS A 872 9.97 -31.32 8.95
CA CYS A 872 8.96 -31.48 7.91
C CYS A 872 8.68 -32.95 7.56
N SER A 873 9.74 -33.79 7.51
CA SER A 873 9.59 -35.23 7.29
C SER A 873 8.80 -35.90 8.42
N VAL A 874 9.15 -35.58 9.68
CA VAL A 874 8.44 -36.13 10.86
C VAL A 874 6.99 -35.70 10.87
N ILE A 875 6.69 -34.41 10.62
CA ILE A 875 5.34 -33.88 10.53
C ILE A 875 4.55 -34.60 9.43
N THR A 876 5.13 -34.74 8.23
CA THR A 876 4.47 -35.42 7.11
C THR A 876 4.16 -36.86 7.42
N TRP A 877 5.12 -37.56 8.03
CA TRP A 877 4.93 -38.94 8.42
C TRP A 877 3.85 -39.09 9.52
N TRP A 878 3.91 -38.25 10.54
CA TRP A 878 3.02 -38.33 11.68
C TRP A 878 1.57 -38.05 11.33
N PHE A 879 1.29 -37.02 10.61
CA PHE A 879 -0.08 -36.57 10.33
C PHE A 879 -0.69 -37.18 9.07
N TYR A 880 0.14 -37.54 8.04
CA TYR A 880 -0.39 -37.83 6.70
C TYR A 880 0.06 -39.17 6.11
N SER A 881 1.25 -39.70 6.42
CA SER A 881 1.88 -40.80 5.66
C SER A 881 1.86 -42.16 6.37
N ARG A 882 1.80 -42.23 7.70
CA ARG A 882 1.79 -43.50 8.43
C ARG A 882 0.43 -44.23 8.26
N LYS A 883 0.41 -45.58 8.44
CA LYS A 883 -0.82 -46.42 8.24
C LYS A 883 -2.03 -45.95 9.04
N ASN A 884 -1.84 -45.42 10.24
CA ASN A 884 -2.89 -44.89 11.10
C ASN A 884 -2.77 -43.35 11.27
N ALA A 885 -2.42 -42.62 10.20
CA ALA A 885 -2.35 -41.18 10.22
C ALA A 885 -3.74 -40.58 10.49
N PRO A 886 -3.81 -39.43 11.18
CA PRO A 886 -5.09 -38.71 11.39
C PRO A 886 -5.81 -38.36 10.10
N ASP A 887 -5.06 -37.90 9.08
CA ASP A 887 -5.57 -37.51 7.77
C ASP A 887 -4.69 -38.04 6.62
N PRO A 888 -4.78 -39.36 6.31
CA PRO A 888 -3.98 -39.96 5.25
C PRO A 888 -4.33 -39.35 3.88
N CYS A 889 -3.32 -38.99 3.07
CA CYS A 889 -3.52 -38.41 1.76
C CYS A 889 -2.42 -38.74 0.71
#